data_f331865ae8014be5285f7d3553b26f22
#
_entry.id   f331865ae8014be5285f7d3553b26f22
#
_cell.length_a   1.000
_cell.length_b   1.000
_cell.length_c   1.000
_cell.angle_alpha   90.00
_cell.angle_beta   90.00
_cell.angle_gamma   90.00
#
_symmetry.space_group_name_H-M   'P 1'
#
loop_
_entity.id
_entity.type
_entity.pdbx_description
1 polymer ?
#
loop_
_entity_poly.entity_id
_entity_poly.type
_entity_poly.pdbx_seq_one_letter_code
_entity_poly.pdbx_strand_id
1 'polypeptide(L)'
;MEKLLYIMLIWVVSTTSIYSQTVAGKIVDESNQPIEFANIVCLSLPDSTFIYGTISDQDGKFTIPENSSKGILRISSVGYATTYKECKDRNIGTILLHSDTQLLGEVVVKGNLPVTRMKGDALVTSVQNSVLAKAGSANDVLGKVPGILKDKDSFEVFGKGTPLIYINGREVRDKSELEQLSSEDIKHVELITNPGARYDATVNAVVRIQTIRRTGDGFGFNLNSSYYQSENVDLVEQADVNYRHNGLDMFAMFRYDKMEFRERTNVHQTLISKKQLDLENQLKYNDNKQWLRGNIGMNYMFDENNSIGIKYSIQGSPRYDSKLYTTSKVSLDGKVFDRLQNFTSSETDNELNHQLNAYYTGRVGNLEIDFNADYYQSGYLQEDITGEESEEQEDRDVHAASDVANNLAAAKLVLSYPVWKGKFSVGGEWTYTHRKDNYLNVENYVPSSNSKMNEMNITAFAEYSRSISIGDFILGARYEQIKFDYYKDDLHIDDQSRSYDNIYPNVSFSTRIGKVKTQISYTVKTQRPSYRLLSNSSLYIDRFSIQQGNPTLKSEITHNLNWIASWKFLQLSLGYQQTKNAIIYWGEPLNPNEYTILLKSINLNKSLPMLNAFISASPHIGIWESRLSLGITKQWLTIDSDGQQLKLNEPRFTGVLSNSFTLPENFLLSLDMQFRSKGDLRNVYFDRFNSYVDISLRKSFLNDALSIEVRGDDLFRQQKSKTLLRSGAYSFSKDHRYDSREFSISLRYRFNTTKSKHKGTGA
;
A
#
# COMPACT_ATOMS: atom_id res chain seq x y z
N MET A 1 -14.94 29.25 -27.32
CA MET A 1 -13.62 28.77 -26.83
C MET A 1 -12.44 29.12 -27.74
N GLU A 2 -12.59 29.12 -29.06
CA GLU A 2 -11.49 29.48 -29.98
C GLU A 2 -10.96 30.93 -29.82
N LYS A 3 -11.80 31.89 -29.49
CA LYS A 3 -11.35 33.30 -29.30
C LYS A 3 -10.53 33.53 -28.00
N LEU A 4 -10.69 32.67 -26.99
CA LEU A 4 -9.87 32.74 -25.78
C LEU A 4 -8.49 32.10 -25.98
N LEU A 5 -8.39 31.12 -26.86
CA LEU A 5 -7.12 30.49 -27.22
C LEU A 5 -6.20 31.46 -28.00
N TYR A 6 -6.77 32.27 -28.88
CA TYR A 6 -6.04 33.27 -29.64
C TYR A 6 -5.54 34.43 -28.76
N ILE A 7 -6.28 34.80 -27.72
CA ILE A 7 -5.86 35.84 -26.76
C ILE A 7 -4.74 35.32 -25.86
N MET A 8 -4.77 34.03 -25.47
CA MET A 8 -3.66 33.42 -24.74
C MET A 8 -2.40 33.25 -25.59
N LEU A 9 -2.53 32.98 -26.90
CA LEU A 9 -1.40 32.85 -27.80
C LEU A 9 -0.71 34.19 -28.08
N ILE A 10 -1.44 35.32 -28.11
CA ILE A 10 -0.89 36.67 -28.33
C ILE A 10 -0.19 37.19 -27.08
N TRP A 11 -0.57 36.74 -25.87
CA TRP A 11 0.11 37.11 -24.61
C TRP A 11 1.46 36.42 -24.41
N VAL A 12 1.69 35.25 -25.07
CA VAL A 12 2.96 34.53 -25.02
C VAL A 12 4.04 35.08 -25.97
N VAL A 13 3.65 35.89 -26.96
CA VAL A 13 4.60 36.41 -27.98
C VAL A 13 5.16 37.81 -27.66
N SER A 14 4.69 38.48 -26.59
CA SER A 14 5.20 39.81 -26.21
C SER A 14 6.15 39.79 -25.01
N THR A 15 6.95 38.73 -24.85
CA THR A 15 8.11 38.78 -23.93
C THR A 15 9.28 39.43 -24.64
N THR A 16 9.46 40.73 -24.39
CA THR A 16 10.70 41.47 -24.67
C THR A 16 11.90 40.65 -24.22
N SER A 17 12.82 40.41 -25.14
CA SER A 17 14.13 39.82 -24.86
C SER A 17 14.89 40.73 -23.91
N ILE A 18 14.76 40.50 -22.61
CA ILE A 18 15.68 41.05 -21.62
C ILE A 18 16.97 40.26 -21.84
N TYR A 19 17.98 40.89 -22.40
CA TYR A 19 19.34 40.35 -22.42
C TYR A 19 19.81 40.26 -20.96
N SER A 20 19.51 39.12 -20.32
CA SER A 20 20.14 38.77 -19.05
C SER A 20 21.61 38.53 -19.36
N GLN A 21 22.48 39.26 -18.71
CA GLN A 21 23.91 39.01 -18.76
C GLN A 21 24.12 37.64 -18.10
N THR A 22 24.76 36.71 -18.80
CA THR A 22 24.96 35.33 -18.37
C THR A 22 26.45 34.99 -18.35
N VAL A 23 26.82 34.12 -17.42
CA VAL A 23 28.12 33.46 -17.39
C VAL A 23 27.97 32.12 -18.11
N ALA A 24 28.86 31.81 -19.06
CA ALA A 24 28.80 30.61 -19.86
C ALA A 24 30.07 29.76 -19.75
N GLY A 25 29.92 28.44 -19.96
CA GLY A 25 31.03 27.47 -20.00
C GLY A 25 30.66 26.22 -20.77
N LYS A 26 31.66 25.37 -21.00
CA LYS A 26 31.49 24.07 -21.66
C LYS A 26 32.13 22.97 -20.81
N ILE A 27 31.49 21.82 -20.69
CA ILE A 27 31.96 20.66 -19.95
C ILE A 27 32.32 19.55 -20.93
N VAL A 28 33.51 18.99 -20.77
CA VAL A 28 34.02 17.89 -21.64
C VAL A 28 34.70 16.82 -20.77
N ASP A 29 34.83 15.61 -21.33
CA ASP A 29 35.63 14.52 -20.77
C ASP A 29 37.10 14.58 -21.21
N GLU A 30 37.91 13.60 -20.77
CA GLU A 30 39.31 13.48 -21.09
C GLU A 30 39.60 13.25 -22.60
N SER A 31 38.57 12.80 -23.35
CA SER A 31 38.60 12.65 -24.81
C SER A 31 38.08 13.88 -25.54
N ASN A 32 37.85 15.01 -24.79
CA ASN A 32 37.30 16.25 -25.32
C ASN A 32 35.87 16.13 -25.88
N GLN A 33 35.14 15.06 -25.49
CA GLN A 33 33.75 14.87 -25.87
C GLN A 33 32.86 15.68 -24.91
N PRO A 34 31.78 16.34 -25.40
CA PRO A 34 30.87 17.07 -24.54
C PRO A 34 30.13 16.14 -23.57
N ILE A 35 30.00 16.58 -22.34
CA ILE A 35 29.22 15.86 -21.32
C ILE A 35 27.86 16.55 -21.21
N GLU A 36 26.82 15.86 -21.68
CA GLU A 36 25.43 16.30 -21.57
C GLU A 36 24.88 16.03 -20.15
N PHE A 37 23.96 16.87 -19.69
CA PHE A 37 23.31 16.78 -18.38
C PHE A 37 24.25 16.77 -17.15
N ALA A 38 25.47 17.27 -17.28
CA ALA A 38 26.29 17.51 -16.10
C ALA A 38 25.62 18.57 -15.21
N ASN A 39 25.59 18.33 -13.90
CA ASN A 39 24.99 19.23 -12.93
C ASN A 39 25.97 20.31 -12.52
N ILE A 40 25.63 21.58 -12.72
CA ILE A 40 26.42 22.77 -12.39
C ILE A 40 25.69 23.52 -11.29
N VAL A 41 26.29 23.57 -10.11
CA VAL A 41 25.74 24.25 -8.92
C VAL A 41 26.70 25.36 -8.52
N CYS A 42 26.23 26.60 -8.52
CA CYS A 42 26.97 27.75 -8.00
C CYS A 42 26.72 27.87 -6.50
N LEU A 43 27.81 27.88 -5.72
CA LEU A 43 27.83 28.00 -4.27
C LEU A 43 28.51 29.30 -3.85
N SER A 44 28.00 29.96 -2.82
CA SER A 44 28.65 31.11 -2.20
C SER A 44 29.90 30.72 -1.41
N LEU A 45 30.82 31.67 -1.25
CA LEU A 45 31.98 31.55 -0.37
C LEU A 45 31.83 32.51 0.81
N PRO A 46 32.18 32.16 2.06
CA PRO A 46 32.86 30.90 2.47
C PRO A 46 31.92 29.77 2.92
N ASP A 47 30.61 29.99 2.95
CA ASP A 47 29.61 29.12 3.62
C ASP A 47 29.04 28.03 2.72
N SER A 48 29.41 27.98 1.43
CA SER A 48 28.94 26.99 0.44
C SER A 48 27.41 26.95 0.30
N THR A 49 26.71 28.06 0.54
CA THR A 49 25.26 28.14 0.31
C THR A 49 24.96 28.15 -1.19
N PHE A 50 23.83 27.53 -1.56
CA PHE A 50 23.39 27.46 -2.95
C PHE A 50 22.98 28.84 -3.47
N ILE A 51 23.51 29.23 -4.63
CA ILE A 51 23.15 30.47 -5.33
C ILE A 51 22.25 30.15 -6.54
N TYR A 52 22.69 29.25 -7.42
CA TYR A 52 22.01 28.89 -8.65
C TYR A 52 22.44 27.50 -9.14
N GLY A 53 21.54 26.79 -9.88
CA GLY A 53 21.85 25.52 -10.49
C GLY A 53 21.35 25.45 -11.93
N THR A 54 22.12 24.77 -12.80
CA THR A 54 21.79 24.51 -14.20
C THR A 54 22.39 23.16 -14.62
N ILE A 55 22.05 22.70 -15.82
CA ILE A 55 22.63 21.51 -16.46
C ILE A 55 23.26 21.86 -17.79
N SER A 56 24.24 21.07 -18.23
CA SER A 56 24.81 21.20 -19.56
C SER A 56 23.88 20.64 -20.63
N ASP A 57 23.89 21.27 -21.81
CA ASP A 57 23.18 20.81 -23.02
C ASP A 57 23.92 19.70 -23.77
N GLN A 58 23.39 19.29 -24.94
CA GLN A 58 23.97 18.25 -25.81
C GLN A 58 25.39 18.57 -26.31
N ASP A 59 25.74 19.86 -26.39
CA ASP A 59 27.09 20.32 -26.73
C ASP A 59 28.01 20.45 -25.51
N GLY A 60 27.52 20.08 -24.31
CA GLY A 60 28.19 20.26 -23.02
C GLY A 60 28.18 21.70 -22.52
N LYS A 61 27.42 22.62 -23.16
CA LYS A 61 27.39 24.05 -22.81
C LYS A 61 26.40 24.28 -21.67
N PHE A 62 26.71 25.27 -20.82
CA PHE A 62 25.80 25.76 -19.78
C PHE A 62 25.85 27.23 -19.62
N THR A 63 24.78 27.83 -19.09
CA THR A 63 24.68 29.26 -18.77
C THR A 63 24.09 29.46 -17.38
N ILE A 64 24.64 30.43 -16.64
CA ILE A 64 24.13 30.86 -15.33
C ILE A 64 23.97 32.39 -15.32
N PRO A 65 23.02 32.96 -14.51
CA PRO A 65 22.87 34.43 -14.38
C PRO A 65 24.13 35.08 -13.81
N GLU A 66 24.45 36.31 -14.26
CA GLU A 66 25.65 37.06 -13.83
C GLU A 66 25.66 37.35 -12.30
N ASN A 67 24.49 37.47 -11.67
CA ASN A 67 24.41 37.65 -10.21
C ASN A 67 25.03 36.47 -9.41
N SER A 68 25.38 35.40 -10.07
CA SER A 68 26.03 34.20 -9.51
C SER A 68 27.56 34.24 -9.62
N SER A 69 28.16 35.35 -10.11
CA SER A 69 29.58 35.46 -10.49
C SER A 69 30.58 35.55 -9.33
N LYS A 70 30.16 35.47 -8.08
CA LYS A 70 31.02 35.53 -6.88
C LYS A 70 31.03 34.24 -6.08
N GLY A 71 30.90 33.10 -6.74
CA GLY A 71 30.84 31.80 -6.08
C GLY A 71 31.83 30.80 -6.65
N ILE A 72 31.74 29.59 -6.16
CA ILE A 72 32.43 28.40 -6.68
C ILE A 72 31.41 27.50 -7.39
N LEU A 73 31.70 27.08 -8.60
CA LEU A 73 30.91 26.10 -9.33
C LEU A 73 31.33 24.72 -8.87
N ARG A 74 30.39 23.95 -8.39
CA ARG A 74 30.50 22.51 -8.22
C ARG A 74 29.90 21.84 -9.43
N ILE A 75 30.70 21.12 -10.20
CA ILE A 75 30.31 20.42 -11.41
C ILE A 75 30.41 18.93 -11.14
N SER A 76 29.31 18.19 -11.36
CA SER A 76 29.26 16.74 -11.19
C SER A 76 28.47 16.07 -12.32
N SER A 77 28.95 14.93 -12.75
CA SER A 77 28.26 14.05 -13.69
C SER A 77 28.51 12.59 -13.31
N VAL A 78 27.58 11.72 -13.68
CA VAL A 78 27.71 10.28 -13.38
C VAL A 78 28.93 9.70 -14.11
N GLY A 79 29.81 8.99 -13.39
CA GLY A 79 31.04 8.42 -13.94
C GLY A 79 32.24 9.38 -13.96
N TYR A 80 32.08 10.60 -13.40
CA TYR A 80 33.17 11.60 -13.33
C TYR A 80 33.38 12.11 -11.92
N ALA A 81 34.63 12.42 -11.57
CA ALA A 81 34.99 13.05 -10.32
C ALA A 81 34.42 14.46 -10.23
N THR A 82 33.79 14.78 -9.10
CA THR A 82 33.26 16.13 -8.86
C THR A 82 34.36 17.17 -8.92
N THR A 83 34.21 18.18 -9.78
CA THR A 83 35.18 19.26 -9.98
C THR A 83 34.62 20.60 -9.48
N TYR A 84 35.51 21.41 -8.92
CA TYR A 84 35.18 22.76 -8.43
C TYR A 84 35.92 23.80 -9.28
N LYS A 85 35.20 24.85 -9.73
CA LYS A 85 35.75 25.95 -10.51
C LYS A 85 35.29 27.30 -9.98
N GLU A 86 36.20 28.21 -9.75
CA GLU A 86 35.81 29.58 -9.35
C GLU A 86 35.08 30.32 -10.49
N CYS A 87 34.03 31.01 -10.16
CA CYS A 87 33.22 31.80 -11.11
C CYS A 87 33.70 33.24 -11.11
N LYS A 88 34.83 33.54 -11.77
CA LYS A 88 35.43 34.91 -11.82
C LYS A 88 35.17 35.67 -13.12
N ASP A 89 34.96 34.95 -14.22
CA ASP A 89 34.85 35.51 -15.57
C ASP A 89 33.49 35.20 -16.20
N ARG A 90 33.06 36.05 -17.14
CA ARG A 90 31.81 35.82 -17.91
C ARG A 90 31.87 34.58 -18.79
N ASN A 91 33.03 34.17 -19.21
CA ASN A 91 33.28 32.92 -19.94
C ASN A 91 34.27 32.09 -19.13
N ILE A 92 33.75 31.01 -18.52
CA ILE A 92 34.53 30.12 -17.66
C ILE A 92 35.41 29.17 -18.51
N GLY A 93 35.18 29.15 -19.82
CA GLY A 93 35.91 28.30 -20.75
C GLY A 93 35.46 26.84 -20.69
N THR A 94 36.35 25.97 -21.12
CA THR A 94 36.12 24.51 -21.10
C THR A 94 36.55 23.92 -19.74
N ILE A 95 35.66 23.15 -19.12
CA ILE A 95 35.89 22.46 -17.85
C ILE A 95 36.02 20.99 -18.17
N LEU A 96 37.17 20.42 -17.80
CA LEU A 96 37.46 19.01 -17.94
C LEU A 96 36.96 18.25 -16.71
N LEU A 97 36.13 17.24 -16.89
CA LEU A 97 35.82 16.26 -15.85
C LEU A 97 36.68 15.01 -16.08
N HIS A 98 37.36 14.59 -15.03
CA HIS A 98 38.14 13.36 -15.03
C HIS A 98 37.21 12.17 -14.75
N SER A 99 37.35 11.11 -15.52
CA SER A 99 36.68 9.83 -15.23
C SER A 99 37.01 9.38 -13.82
N ASP A 100 36.02 9.08 -13.01
CA ASP A 100 36.22 8.52 -11.70
C ASP A 100 36.53 7.01 -11.85
N THR A 101 37.74 6.75 -12.34
CA THR A 101 38.33 5.41 -12.42
C THR A 101 39.03 5.05 -11.10
N GLN A 102 38.45 5.33 -9.97
CA GLN A 102 38.83 4.56 -8.82
C GLN A 102 38.46 3.11 -9.14
N LEU A 103 39.46 2.36 -9.60
CA LEU A 103 39.50 0.92 -9.48
C LEU A 103 39.04 0.65 -8.04
N LEU A 104 37.81 0.20 -7.89
CA LEU A 104 37.30 -0.38 -6.67
C LEU A 104 38.29 -1.52 -6.36
N GLY A 105 39.36 -1.22 -5.60
CA GLY A 105 40.01 -2.26 -4.85
C GLY A 105 38.88 -3.01 -4.18
N GLU A 106 38.96 -4.33 -4.17
CA GLU A 106 37.99 -5.24 -3.58
C GLU A 106 37.44 -4.64 -2.29
N VAL A 107 36.32 -3.89 -2.42
CA VAL A 107 35.57 -3.44 -1.27
C VAL A 107 34.89 -4.71 -0.78
N VAL A 108 35.60 -5.43 0.07
CA VAL A 108 34.96 -6.34 1.01
C VAL A 108 34.01 -5.45 1.81
N VAL A 109 32.80 -5.30 1.29
CA VAL A 109 31.71 -4.70 2.02
C VAL A 109 31.52 -5.63 3.22
N LYS A 110 32.13 -5.29 4.33
CA LYS A 110 31.71 -5.78 5.63
C LYS A 110 30.34 -5.16 5.86
N GLY A 111 29.33 -5.68 5.14
CA GLY A 111 27.94 -5.34 5.37
C GLY A 111 27.64 -5.63 6.82
N ASN A 112 27.33 -4.59 7.58
CA ASN A 112 26.81 -4.80 8.91
C ASN A 112 25.50 -5.56 8.75
N LEU A 113 25.30 -6.59 9.58
CA LEU A 113 24.09 -7.40 9.63
C LEU A 113 22.86 -6.51 9.72
N PRO A 114 21.77 -6.80 8.99
CA PRO A 114 20.47 -6.23 9.30
C PRO A 114 20.08 -6.72 10.70
N VAL A 115 20.36 -5.89 11.69
CA VAL A 115 20.03 -6.21 13.07
C VAL A 115 18.60 -5.82 13.33
N THR A 116 17.73 -6.81 13.49
CA THR A 116 16.37 -6.56 14.01
C THR A 116 16.43 -6.59 15.52
N ARG A 117 16.02 -5.48 16.14
CA ARG A 117 16.03 -5.30 17.60
C ARG A 117 14.74 -4.65 18.06
N MET A 118 14.28 -5.01 19.24
CA MET A 118 13.16 -4.33 19.88
C MET A 118 13.62 -2.97 20.43
N LYS A 119 12.83 -1.91 20.17
CA LYS A 119 13.00 -0.56 20.68
C LYS A 119 11.62 0.01 21.00
N GLY A 120 11.34 0.21 22.29
CA GLY A 120 9.98 0.59 22.74
C GLY A 120 8.96 -0.48 22.34
N ASP A 121 7.92 -0.05 21.60
CA ASP A 121 6.83 -0.89 21.07
C ASP A 121 7.10 -1.47 19.67
N ALA A 122 8.26 -1.18 19.08
CA ALA A 122 8.60 -1.54 17.72
C ALA A 122 9.74 -2.57 17.61
N LEU A 123 9.61 -3.46 16.62
CA LEU A 123 10.73 -4.25 16.09
C LEU A 123 11.42 -3.42 15.00
N VAL A 124 12.66 -3.02 15.26
CA VAL A 124 13.46 -2.15 14.38
C VAL A 124 14.45 -2.97 13.59
N THR A 125 14.30 -3.04 12.28
CA THR A 125 15.24 -3.67 11.34
C THR A 125 16.12 -2.61 10.69
N SER A 126 17.43 -2.67 10.92
CA SER A 126 18.42 -1.77 10.31
C SER A 126 18.55 -2.10 8.81
N VAL A 127 18.45 -1.09 7.96
CA VAL A 127 18.65 -1.20 6.51
C VAL A 127 19.96 -0.58 6.09
N GLN A 128 20.24 0.63 6.59
CA GLN A 128 21.50 1.35 6.32
C GLN A 128 22.70 0.49 6.72
N ASN A 129 23.72 0.43 5.85
CA ASN A 129 24.94 -0.37 6.01
C ASN A 129 24.69 -1.90 6.12
N SER A 130 23.54 -2.39 5.65
CA SER A 130 23.26 -3.81 5.54
C SER A 130 23.03 -4.19 4.09
N VAL A 131 22.95 -5.48 3.76
CA VAL A 131 22.61 -5.95 2.41
C VAL A 131 21.18 -5.54 1.99
N LEU A 132 20.28 -5.25 2.95
CA LEU A 132 18.96 -4.71 2.64
C LEU A 132 19.03 -3.33 1.96
N ALA A 133 20.10 -2.57 2.15
CA ALA A 133 20.33 -1.33 1.41
C ALA A 133 20.49 -1.56 -0.09
N LYS A 134 20.88 -2.76 -0.52
CA LYS A 134 21.01 -3.14 -1.94
C LYS A 134 19.77 -3.87 -2.50
N ALA A 135 18.71 -4.04 -1.72
CA ALA A 135 17.53 -4.80 -2.12
C ALA A 135 16.74 -4.17 -3.28
N GLY A 136 16.89 -2.86 -3.50
CA GLY A 136 16.26 -2.16 -4.61
C GLY A 136 15.34 -1.04 -4.15
N SER A 137 14.15 -1.36 -3.74
CA SER A 137 13.12 -0.43 -3.29
C SER A 137 12.70 -0.70 -1.85
N ALA A 138 11.91 0.20 -1.27
CA ALA A 138 11.26 -0.09 0.01
C ALA A 138 10.31 -1.28 -0.09
N ASN A 139 9.68 -1.48 -1.24
CA ASN A 139 8.83 -2.63 -1.50
C ASN A 139 9.61 -3.96 -1.35
N ASP A 140 10.86 -4.01 -1.81
CA ASP A 140 11.73 -5.18 -1.68
C ASP A 140 12.27 -5.35 -0.26
N VAL A 141 12.60 -4.23 0.41
CA VAL A 141 13.04 -4.24 1.80
C VAL A 141 11.94 -4.78 2.71
N LEU A 142 10.69 -4.30 2.55
CA LEU A 142 9.58 -4.73 3.40
C LEU A 142 9.33 -6.24 3.29
N GLY A 143 9.42 -6.80 2.07
CA GLY A 143 9.33 -8.24 1.87
C GLY A 143 10.39 -9.05 2.62
N LYS A 144 11.48 -8.41 3.08
CA LYS A 144 12.59 -9.04 3.81
C LYS A 144 12.60 -8.69 5.32
N VAL A 145 11.63 -7.90 5.81
CA VAL A 145 11.50 -7.59 7.25
C VAL A 145 10.81 -8.75 7.98
N PRO A 146 11.36 -9.23 9.12
CA PRO A 146 10.72 -10.27 9.91
C PRO A 146 9.30 -9.88 10.37
N GLY A 147 8.35 -10.83 10.25
CA GLY A 147 6.94 -10.60 10.60
C GLY A 147 6.09 -10.00 9.48
N ILE A 148 6.71 -9.55 8.38
CA ILE A 148 6.00 -9.09 7.19
C ILE A 148 5.99 -10.20 6.13
N LEU A 149 4.82 -10.49 5.61
CA LEU A 149 4.58 -11.37 4.47
C LEU A 149 4.28 -10.49 3.25
N LYS A 150 5.00 -10.72 2.17
CA LYS A 150 4.74 -10.06 0.88
C LYS A 150 3.91 -11.00 0.01
N ASP A 151 2.84 -10.51 -0.60
CA ASP A 151 2.03 -11.23 -1.58
C ASP A 151 1.83 -10.31 -2.78
N LYS A 152 2.62 -10.52 -3.83
CA LYS A 152 2.79 -9.58 -4.97
C LYS A 152 3.05 -8.16 -4.44
N ASP A 153 2.11 -7.24 -4.64
CA ASP A 153 2.21 -5.83 -4.24
C ASP A 153 1.57 -5.53 -2.89
N SER A 154 1.15 -6.54 -2.14
CA SER A 154 0.54 -6.37 -0.84
C SER A 154 1.42 -6.89 0.29
N PHE A 155 1.24 -6.27 1.46
CA PHE A 155 1.92 -6.66 2.68
C PHE A 155 0.91 -7.08 3.72
N GLU A 156 1.22 -8.16 4.40
CA GLU A 156 0.48 -8.65 5.56
C GLU A 156 1.44 -8.77 6.75
N VAL A 157 1.05 -8.28 7.91
CA VAL A 157 1.74 -8.60 9.15
C VAL A 157 1.10 -9.86 9.73
N PHE A 158 1.91 -10.86 10.03
CA PHE A 158 1.43 -12.17 10.44
C PHE A 158 0.43 -12.07 11.60
N GLY A 159 -0.77 -12.61 11.39
CA GLY A 159 -1.88 -12.61 12.36
C GLY A 159 -2.51 -11.24 12.64
N LYS A 160 -2.14 -10.19 11.90
CA LYS A 160 -2.63 -8.81 12.08
C LYS A 160 -3.27 -8.22 10.81
N GLY A 161 -3.06 -8.84 9.64
CA GLY A 161 -3.55 -8.34 8.35
C GLY A 161 -2.69 -7.23 7.76
N THR A 162 -3.26 -6.42 6.89
CA THR A 162 -2.56 -5.35 6.18
C THR A 162 -2.15 -4.22 7.13
N PRO A 163 -0.86 -3.86 7.20
CA PRO A 163 -0.41 -2.75 8.04
C PRO A 163 -0.68 -1.39 7.38
N LEU A 164 -0.81 -0.35 8.20
CA LEU A 164 -0.55 1.01 7.74
C LEU A 164 0.96 1.22 7.60
N ILE A 165 1.39 1.82 6.49
CA ILE A 165 2.79 2.07 6.21
C ILE A 165 3.05 3.58 6.25
N TYR A 166 4.12 3.95 6.94
CA TYR A 166 4.55 5.35 7.06
C TYR A 166 5.99 5.51 6.55
N ILE A 167 6.26 6.57 5.82
CA ILE A 167 7.60 7.02 5.46
C ILE A 167 7.87 8.35 6.17
N ASN A 168 8.82 8.38 7.10
CA ASN A 168 9.18 9.57 7.90
C ASN A 168 7.98 10.22 8.64
N GLY A 169 7.02 9.41 9.08
CA GLY A 169 5.82 9.86 9.78
C GLY A 169 4.62 10.15 8.88
N ARG A 170 4.78 10.14 7.55
CA ARG A 170 3.71 10.31 6.59
C ARG A 170 3.14 8.96 6.14
N GLU A 171 1.83 8.81 6.16
CA GLU A 171 1.16 7.60 5.67
C GLU A 171 1.35 7.43 4.16
N VAL A 172 1.68 6.20 3.76
CA VAL A 172 1.77 5.77 2.37
C VAL A 172 0.38 5.31 1.92
N ARG A 173 -0.26 6.09 1.09
CA ARG A 173 -1.57 5.74 0.52
C ARG A 173 -1.45 5.12 -0.86
N ASP A 174 -0.41 5.49 -1.60
CA ASP A 174 -0.08 4.92 -2.90
C ASP A 174 1.16 4.02 -2.77
N LYS A 175 0.99 2.74 -3.05
CA LYS A 175 2.09 1.74 -3.01
C LYS A 175 3.24 2.07 -3.95
N SER A 176 3.01 2.86 -5.00
CA SER A 176 4.07 3.34 -5.90
C SER A 176 5.16 4.12 -5.15
N GLU A 177 4.82 4.75 -4.03
CA GLU A 177 5.79 5.43 -3.18
C GLU A 177 6.80 4.47 -2.53
N LEU A 178 6.41 3.21 -2.29
CA LEU A 178 7.32 2.18 -1.78
C LEU A 178 8.26 1.68 -2.88
N GLU A 179 7.80 1.60 -4.12
CA GLU A 179 8.63 1.24 -5.26
C GLU A 179 9.64 2.36 -5.60
N GLN A 180 9.20 3.61 -5.47
CA GLN A 180 10.02 4.79 -5.66
C GLN A 180 11.13 4.90 -4.62
N LEU A 181 10.86 4.57 -3.36
CA LEU A 181 11.80 4.67 -2.26
C LEU A 181 12.93 3.67 -2.42
N SER A 182 14.14 4.16 -2.78
CA SER A 182 15.32 3.31 -2.83
C SER A 182 15.65 2.71 -1.48
N SER A 183 16.03 1.44 -1.47
CA SER A 183 16.49 0.75 -0.27
C SER A 183 17.71 1.42 0.38
N GLU A 184 18.60 2.02 -0.41
CA GLU A 184 19.78 2.75 0.08
C GLU A 184 19.44 4.00 0.90
N ASP A 185 18.26 4.59 0.64
CA ASP A 185 17.80 5.76 1.36
C ASP A 185 17.10 5.40 2.66
N ILE A 186 16.89 4.12 2.95
CA ILE A 186 16.24 3.66 4.17
C ILE A 186 17.28 3.50 5.26
N LYS A 187 17.05 4.18 6.38
CA LYS A 187 17.86 4.03 7.60
C LYS A 187 17.47 2.76 8.34
N HIS A 188 16.18 2.60 8.61
CA HIS A 188 15.61 1.41 9.26
C HIS A 188 14.10 1.32 9.01
N VAL A 189 13.57 0.14 9.23
CA VAL A 189 12.13 -0.15 9.23
C VAL A 189 11.72 -0.55 10.64
N GLU A 190 10.65 0.04 11.14
CA GLU A 190 10.02 -0.26 12.42
C GLU A 190 8.68 -0.97 12.20
N LEU A 191 8.51 -2.16 12.77
CA LEU A 191 7.27 -2.90 12.77
C LEU A 191 6.61 -2.84 14.14
N ILE A 192 5.41 -2.26 14.23
CA ILE A 192 4.57 -2.18 15.43
C ILE A 192 3.39 -3.12 15.23
N THR A 193 3.32 -4.19 15.98
CA THR A 193 2.28 -5.22 15.85
C THR A 193 1.06 -4.97 16.74
N ASN A 194 1.14 -4.01 17.66
CA ASN A 194 0.05 -3.56 18.52
C ASN A 194 0.09 -2.04 18.68
N PRO A 195 -0.34 -1.29 17.65
CA PRO A 195 -0.29 0.17 17.67
C PRO A 195 -1.20 0.76 18.75
N GLY A 196 -0.68 1.79 19.46
CA GLY A 196 -1.34 2.46 20.58
C GLY A 196 -2.49 3.39 20.19
N ALA A 197 -2.95 4.19 21.18
CA ALA A 197 -4.16 5.03 21.08
C ALA A 197 -4.08 6.15 20.02
N ARG A 198 -2.89 6.58 19.66
CA ARG A 198 -2.66 7.61 18.62
C ARG A 198 -3.03 7.16 17.20
N TYR A 199 -3.10 5.85 16.95
CA TYR A 199 -3.54 5.28 15.69
C TYR A 199 -5.04 4.96 15.74
N ASP A 200 -5.70 5.01 14.58
CA ASP A 200 -7.11 4.64 14.47
C ASP A 200 -7.36 3.23 15.04
N ALA A 201 -8.52 3.03 15.66
CA ALA A 201 -8.85 1.76 16.30
C ALA A 201 -8.97 0.59 15.29
N THR A 202 -9.11 0.86 13.99
CA THR A 202 -9.11 -0.16 12.92
C THR A 202 -7.69 -0.66 12.58
N VAL A 203 -6.64 0.05 12.99
CA VAL A 203 -5.25 -0.24 12.64
C VAL A 203 -4.69 -1.34 13.54
N ASN A 204 -4.44 -2.51 12.99
CA ASN A 204 -3.92 -3.67 13.70
C ASN A 204 -2.40 -3.79 13.69
N ALA A 205 -1.73 -3.17 12.71
CA ALA A 205 -0.27 -3.12 12.61
C ALA A 205 0.19 -1.85 11.91
N VAL A 206 1.39 -1.39 12.22
CA VAL A 206 2.02 -0.22 11.60
C VAL A 206 3.46 -0.55 11.19
N VAL A 207 3.83 -0.14 10.00
CA VAL A 207 5.20 -0.15 9.50
C VAL A 207 5.67 1.28 9.34
N ARG A 208 6.77 1.66 10.01
CA ARG A 208 7.38 2.98 9.84
C ARG A 208 8.73 2.84 9.17
N ILE A 209 8.90 3.46 8.02
CA ILE A 209 10.15 3.53 7.28
C ILE A 209 10.81 4.86 7.62
N GLN A 210 11.99 4.80 8.23
CA GLN A 210 12.82 5.98 8.47
C GLN A 210 13.89 6.05 7.40
N THR A 211 14.01 7.21 6.75
CA THR A 211 15.01 7.41 5.70
C THR A 211 16.26 8.12 6.23
N ILE A 212 17.35 7.99 5.50
CA ILE A 212 18.57 8.77 5.70
C ILE A 212 18.29 10.20 5.24
N ARG A 213 18.71 11.18 6.02
CA ARG A 213 18.68 12.59 5.58
C ARG A 213 19.82 12.79 4.59
N ARG A 214 19.53 12.81 3.31
CA ARG A 214 20.47 13.35 2.33
C ARG A 214 20.30 14.86 2.30
N THR A 215 21.34 15.60 2.57
CA THR A 215 21.41 17.05 2.46
C THR A 215 21.89 17.40 1.06
N GLY A 216 21.15 18.21 0.33
CA GLY A 216 21.53 18.71 -0.99
C GLY A 216 20.40 19.53 -1.57
N ASP A 217 20.75 20.76 -1.98
CA ASP A 217 19.87 21.59 -2.79
C ASP A 217 20.05 21.28 -4.27
N GLY A 218 19.04 21.50 -5.08
CA GLY A 218 19.07 21.32 -6.52
C GLY A 218 17.91 20.51 -7.05
N PHE A 219 18.01 20.20 -8.33
CA PHE A 219 17.05 19.39 -9.07
C PHE A 219 17.47 17.91 -9.08
N GLY A 220 16.50 17.03 -8.99
CA GLY A 220 16.72 15.58 -9.12
C GLY A 220 15.53 14.91 -9.81
N PHE A 221 15.76 13.73 -10.37
CA PHE A 221 14.71 12.92 -10.95
C PHE A 221 15.00 11.43 -10.81
N ASN A 222 13.95 10.61 -10.88
CA ASN A 222 14.00 9.16 -10.91
C ASN A 222 13.06 8.66 -12.01
N LEU A 223 13.56 7.77 -12.86
CA LEU A 223 12.80 7.09 -13.90
C LEU A 223 12.79 5.60 -13.61
N ASN A 224 11.62 4.99 -13.71
CA ASN A 224 11.44 3.55 -13.56
C ASN A 224 10.57 3.05 -14.71
N SER A 225 11.08 2.06 -15.43
CA SER A 225 10.39 1.37 -16.52
C SER A 225 10.42 -0.13 -16.23
N SER A 226 9.27 -0.78 -16.20
CA SER A 226 9.14 -2.20 -15.92
C SER A 226 8.25 -2.86 -16.94
N TYR A 227 8.77 -3.93 -17.53
CA TYR A 227 8.07 -4.82 -18.45
C TYR A 227 7.84 -6.15 -17.76
N TYR A 228 6.60 -6.64 -17.83
CA TYR A 228 6.20 -7.92 -17.25
C TYR A 228 5.59 -8.79 -18.35
N GLN A 229 5.94 -10.06 -18.34
CA GLN A 229 5.44 -11.07 -19.27
C GLN A 229 4.90 -12.28 -18.52
N SER A 230 3.59 -12.40 -18.52
CA SER A 230 2.86 -13.60 -18.11
C SER A 230 2.17 -14.25 -19.32
N GLU A 231 0.87 -14.57 -19.29
CA GLU A 231 0.06 -14.84 -20.49
C GLU A 231 -0.15 -13.54 -21.31
N ASN A 232 -0.04 -12.38 -20.65
CA ASN A 232 -0.16 -11.05 -21.24
C ASN A 232 1.08 -10.21 -20.98
N VAL A 233 1.11 -9.00 -21.56
CA VAL A 233 2.15 -8.00 -21.35
C VAL A 233 1.62 -6.88 -20.48
N ASP A 234 2.28 -6.67 -19.33
CA ASP A 234 2.03 -5.55 -18.46
C ASP A 234 3.20 -4.56 -18.48
N LEU A 235 2.89 -3.28 -18.34
CA LEU A 235 3.85 -2.19 -18.35
C LEU A 235 3.64 -1.26 -17.18
N VAL A 236 4.72 -0.84 -16.56
CA VAL A 236 4.72 0.18 -15.51
C VAL A 236 5.78 1.22 -15.82
N GLU A 237 5.35 2.46 -16.03
CA GLU A 237 6.21 3.60 -16.31
C GLU A 237 6.02 4.65 -15.22
N GLN A 238 7.12 5.12 -14.62
CA GLN A 238 7.08 6.13 -13.57
C GLN A 238 8.21 7.14 -13.74
N ALA A 239 7.87 8.40 -13.55
CA ALA A 239 8.79 9.52 -13.52
C ALA A 239 8.54 10.38 -12.29
N ASP A 240 9.59 10.63 -11.52
CA ASP A 240 9.57 11.48 -10.34
C ASP A 240 10.56 12.61 -10.52
N VAL A 241 10.16 13.82 -10.16
CA VAL A 241 11.01 15.01 -10.17
C VAL A 241 10.94 15.70 -8.82
N ASN A 242 12.05 16.27 -8.38
CA ASN A 242 12.10 17.06 -7.17
C ASN A 242 13.05 18.24 -7.32
N TYR A 243 12.70 19.33 -6.67
CA TYR A 243 13.51 20.52 -6.55
C TYR A 243 13.59 20.98 -5.11
N ARG A 244 14.79 21.29 -4.64
CA ARG A 244 15.02 21.71 -3.26
C ARG A 244 15.92 22.94 -3.20
N HIS A 245 15.52 23.90 -2.38
CA HIS A 245 16.31 25.10 -2.12
C HIS A 245 15.89 25.76 -0.79
N ASN A 246 16.86 26.06 0.08
CA ASN A 246 16.64 26.84 1.33
C ASN A 246 15.38 26.46 2.13
N GLY A 247 15.20 25.17 2.44
CA GLY A 247 14.02 24.70 3.18
C GLY A 247 12.78 24.44 2.34
N LEU A 248 12.70 24.98 1.13
CA LEU A 248 11.67 24.64 0.14
C LEU A 248 12.00 23.30 -0.49
N ASP A 249 10.99 22.43 -0.60
CA ASP A 249 11.06 21.12 -1.27
C ASP A 249 9.80 20.93 -2.11
N MET A 250 9.95 20.94 -3.42
CA MET A 250 8.88 20.72 -4.39
C MET A 250 9.08 19.36 -5.04
N PHE A 251 8.00 18.65 -5.28
CA PHE A 251 8.05 17.33 -5.93
C PHE A 251 6.83 17.11 -6.81
N ALA A 252 7.03 16.32 -7.84
CA ALA A 252 5.97 15.80 -8.68
C ALA A 252 6.27 14.36 -9.07
N MET A 253 5.22 13.56 -9.29
CA MET A 253 5.30 12.20 -9.78
C MET A 253 4.22 11.98 -10.83
N PHE A 254 4.57 11.23 -11.85
CA PHE A 254 3.65 10.67 -12.83
C PHE A 254 3.89 9.18 -12.96
N ARG A 255 2.81 8.39 -12.99
CA ARG A 255 2.86 6.94 -13.19
C ARG A 255 1.75 6.49 -14.13
N TYR A 256 2.11 5.60 -15.03
CA TYR A 256 1.21 4.87 -15.90
C TYR A 256 1.38 3.36 -15.68
N ASP A 257 0.28 2.66 -15.43
CA ASP A 257 0.21 1.21 -15.33
C ASP A 257 -0.73 0.69 -16.42
N LYS A 258 -0.27 -0.28 -17.22
CA LYS A 258 -1.10 -1.10 -18.11
C LYS A 258 -1.06 -2.52 -17.61
N MET A 259 -2.20 -3.07 -17.26
CA MET A 259 -2.33 -4.42 -16.71
C MET A 259 -3.43 -5.19 -17.43
N GLU A 260 -3.09 -6.42 -17.86
CA GLU A 260 -4.05 -7.37 -18.41
C GLU A 260 -4.05 -8.61 -17.53
N PHE A 261 -5.19 -8.94 -16.96
CA PHE A 261 -5.33 -10.04 -16.03
C PHE A 261 -6.23 -11.12 -16.57
N ARG A 262 -5.80 -12.38 -16.50
CA ARG A 262 -6.59 -13.55 -16.87
C ARG A 262 -6.71 -14.50 -15.71
N GLU A 263 -7.94 -14.94 -15.48
CA GLU A 263 -8.26 -15.85 -14.39
C GLU A 263 -9.17 -16.97 -14.89
N ARG A 264 -8.95 -18.17 -14.36
CA ARG A 264 -9.84 -19.33 -14.55
C ARG A 264 -10.23 -19.84 -13.19
N THR A 265 -11.54 -19.91 -12.96
CA THR A 265 -12.09 -20.32 -11.68
C THR A 265 -13.17 -21.37 -11.89
N ASN A 266 -13.11 -22.46 -11.14
CA ASN A 266 -14.22 -23.40 -10.99
C ASN A 266 -14.91 -23.12 -9.67
N VAL A 267 -16.22 -22.94 -9.72
CA VAL A 267 -17.07 -22.72 -8.55
C VAL A 267 -18.09 -23.83 -8.47
N HIS A 268 -18.22 -24.42 -7.29
CA HIS A 268 -19.30 -25.35 -6.99
C HIS A 268 -20.07 -24.81 -5.79
N GLN A 269 -21.37 -24.64 -5.96
CA GLN A 269 -22.29 -24.15 -4.92
C GLN A 269 -23.36 -25.22 -4.69
N THR A 270 -23.65 -25.48 -3.42
CA THR A 270 -24.74 -26.37 -3.03
C THR A 270 -25.61 -25.64 -2.04
N LEU A 271 -26.93 -25.61 -2.30
CA LEU A 271 -27.94 -25.10 -1.39
C LEU A 271 -28.89 -26.25 -1.05
N ILE A 272 -29.04 -26.54 0.24
CA ILE A 272 -30.00 -27.51 0.76
C ILE A 272 -31.23 -26.73 1.22
N SER A 273 -32.38 -26.94 0.56
CA SER A 273 -33.67 -26.42 0.96
C SER A 273 -34.72 -27.55 0.85
N LYS A 274 -35.87 -27.36 0.25
CA LYS A 274 -36.82 -28.45 -0.06
C LYS A 274 -36.23 -29.50 -1.03
N LYS A 275 -35.33 -29.04 -1.90
CA LYS A 275 -34.49 -29.87 -2.78
C LYS A 275 -33.07 -29.38 -2.69
N GLN A 276 -32.12 -30.23 -3.02
CA GLN A 276 -30.74 -29.84 -3.16
C GLN A 276 -30.53 -29.21 -4.54
N LEU A 277 -30.09 -27.93 -4.54
CA LEU A 277 -29.59 -27.25 -5.72
C LEU A 277 -28.08 -27.36 -5.77
N ASP A 278 -27.52 -27.82 -6.87
CA ASP A 278 -26.08 -27.82 -7.16
C ASP A 278 -25.80 -26.99 -8.42
N LEU A 279 -24.88 -26.04 -8.30
CA LEU A 279 -24.38 -25.19 -9.38
C LEU A 279 -22.90 -25.47 -9.60
N GLU A 280 -22.52 -25.98 -10.75
CA GLU A 280 -21.14 -26.17 -11.18
C GLU A 280 -20.80 -25.12 -12.25
N ASN A 281 -20.03 -24.11 -11.88
CA ASN A 281 -19.69 -22.97 -12.74
C ASN A 281 -18.22 -22.99 -13.13
N GLN A 282 -17.94 -22.77 -14.43
CA GLN A 282 -16.61 -22.52 -14.96
C GLN A 282 -16.53 -21.08 -15.44
N LEU A 283 -15.68 -20.29 -14.80
CA LEU A 283 -15.54 -18.86 -15.06
C LEU A 283 -14.19 -18.57 -15.72
N LYS A 284 -14.20 -17.69 -16.72
CA LYS A 284 -13.01 -17.14 -17.38
C LYS A 284 -13.12 -15.63 -17.35
N TYR A 285 -12.22 -14.99 -16.61
CA TYR A 285 -12.09 -13.53 -16.53
C TYR A 285 -10.99 -13.04 -17.46
N ASN A 286 -11.26 -11.97 -18.16
CA ASN A 286 -10.30 -11.20 -18.94
C ASN A 286 -10.49 -9.72 -18.58
N ASP A 287 -9.60 -9.18 -17.76
CA ASP A 287 -9.59 -7.78 -17.36
C ASP A 287 -8.49 -7.03 -18.09
N ASN A 288 -8.82 -5.81 -18.53
CA ASN A 288 -7.87 -4.90 -19.15
C ASN A 288 -8.00 -3.55 -18.45
N LYS A 289 -6.90 -3.12 -17.82
CA LYS A 289 -6.90 -1.97 -16.94
C LYS A 289 -5.72 -1.07 -17.20
N GLN A 290 -5.99 0.21 -17.37
CA GLN A 290 -4.98 1.25 -17.44
C GLN A 290 -5.18 2.23 -16.29
N TRP A 291 -4.11 2.59 -15.61
CA TRP A 291 -4.13 3.57 -14.55
C TRP A 291 -3.17 4.71 -14.83
N LEU A 292 -3.66 5.92 -14.63
CA LEU A 292 -2.86 7.13 -14.58
C LEU A 292 -2.88 7.68 -13.16
N ARG A 293 -1.71 8.01 -12.63
CA ARG A 293 -1.55 8.61 -11.31
C ARG A 293 -0.59 9.78 -11.41
N GLY A 294 -0.94 10.87 -10.74
CA GLY A 294 -0.11 12.04 -10.63
C GLY A 294 -0.15 12.60 -9.22
N ASN A 295 0.95 13.12 -8.75
CA ASN A 295 0.95 13.95 -7.57
C ASN A 295 1.91 15.13 -7.74
N ILE A 296 1.58 16.22 -7.06
CA ILE A 296 2.42 17.40 -6.93
C ILE A 296 2.33 17.89 -5.50
N GLY A 297 3.42 18.34 -4.95
CA GLY A 297 3.43 18.86 -3.60
C GLY A 297 4.57 19.81 -3.33
N MET A 298 4.43 20.51 -2.23
CA MET A 298 5.39 21.48 -1.74
C MET A 298 5.49 21.37 -0.22
N ASN A 299 6.70 21.45 0.30
CA ASN A 299 6.98 21.54 1.72
C ASN A 299 7.89 22.74 1.97
N TYR A 300 7.70 23.39 3.10
CA TYR A 300 8.57 24.46 3.56
C TYR A 300 8.98 24.21 5.01
N MET A 301 10.29 24.16 5.23
CA MET A 301 10.88 24.05 6.57
C MET A 301 11.30 25.45 7.02
N PHE A 302 10.62 25.97 8.03
CA PHE A 302 10.97 27.26 8.65
C PHE A 302 12.28 27.13 9.40
N ASP A 303 12.48 26.01 10.09
CA ASP A 303 13.67 25.62 10.85
C ASP A 303 13.76 24.09 10.93
N GLU A 304 14.71 23.57 11.71
CA GLU A 304 14.91 22.12 11.88
C GLU A 304 13.71 21.38 12.50
N ASN A 305 12.87 22.09 13.24
CA ASN A 305 11.77 21.52 14.01
C ASN A 305 10.39 21.80 13.39
N ASN A 306 10.26 22.88 12.58
CA ASN A 306 8.99 23.38 12.10
C ASN A 306 8.87 23.26 10.58
N SER A 307 7.80 22.62 10.11
CA SER A 307 7.53 22.45 8.67
C SER A 307 6.02 22.45 8.40
N ILE A 308 5.68 23.00 7.23
CA ILE A 308 4.34 22.96 6.64
C ILE A 308 4.43 22.35 5.26
N GLY A 309 3.38 21.72 4.80
CA GLY A 309 3.32 21.23 3.43
C GLY A 309 1.92 20.99 2.93
N ILE A 310 1.83 20.92 1.61
CA ILE A 310 0.62 20.61 0.86
C ILE A 310 0.96 19.60 -0.24
N LYS A 311 0.08 18.63 -0.45
CA LYS A 311 0.18 17.63 -1.53
C LYS A 311 -1.18 17.47 -2.17
N TYR A 312 -1.22 17.55 -3.50
CA TYR A 312 -2.36 17.19 -4.29
C TYR A 312 -2.05 15.92 -5.08
N SER A 313 -2.97 14.97 -5.08
CA SER A 313 -2.87 13.73 -5.85
C SER A 313 -4.11 13.55 -6.71
N ILE A 314 -3.92 13.04 -7.92
CA ILE A 314 -4.96 12.73 -8.87
C ILE A 314 -4.71 11.33 -9.42
N GLN A 315 -5.77 10.53 -9.55
CA GLN A 315 -5.69 9.22 -10.19
C GLN A 315 -6.97 8.90 -10.93
N GLY A 316 -6.84 8.14 -12.02
CA GLY A 316 -7.98 7.68 -12.79
C GLY A 316 -7.60 6.52 -13.70
N SER A 317 -8.60 5.81 -14.19
CA SER A 317 -8.44 4.73 -15.16
C SER A 317 -9.04 5.19 -16.49
N PRO A 318 -8.23 5.53 -17.50
CA PRO A 318 -8.77 5.91 -18.82
C PRO A 318 -9.42 4.71 -19.52
N ARG A 319 -9.14 3.51 -19.08
CA ARG A 319 -9.73 2.29 -19.56
C ARG A 319 -9.76 1.22 -18.48
N TYR A 320 -10.97 0.73 -18.19
CA TYR A 320 -11.17 -0.46 -17.38
C TYR A 320 -12.34 -1.25 -17.94
N ASP A 321 -12.05 -2.30 -18.68
CA ASP A 321 -13.01 -3.24 -19.24
C ASP A 321 -12.74 -4.64 -18.72
N SER A 322 -13.79 -5.35 -18.35
CA SER A 322 -13.75 -6.73 -17.90
C SER A 322 -14.73 -7.58 -18.70
N LYS A 323 -14.31 -8.79 -19.05
CA LYS A 323 -15.16 -9.78 -19.74
C LYS A 323 -15.17 -11.06 -18.93
N LEU A 324 -16.37 -11.50 -18.58
CA LEU A 324 -16.60 -12.73 -17.85
C LEU A 324 -17.40 -13.70 -18.71
N TYR A 325 -16.85 -14.87 -18.95
CA TYR A 325 -17.52 -16.01 -19.55
C TYR A 325 -17.80 -17.05 -18.48
N THR A 326 -19.05 -17.43 -18.30
CA THR A 326 -19.47 -18.43 -17.33
C THR A 326 -20.26 -19.53 -18.04
N THR A 327 -19.84 -20.78 -17.82
CA THR A 327 -20.62 -21.96 -18.20
C THR A 327 -21.08 -22.64 -16.93
N SER A 328 -22.38 -22.83 -16.78
CA SER A 328 -23.01 -23.37 -15.59
C SER A 328 -23.80 -24.63 -15.88
N LYS A 329 -23.65 -25.63 -15.03
CA LYS A 329 -24.51 -26.80 -14.96
C LYS A 329 -25.30 -26.72 -13.67
N VAL A 330 -26.62 -26.70 -13.80
CA VAL A 330 -27.57 -26.62 -12.70
C VAL A 330 -28.20 -27.97 -12.49
N SER A 331 -28.20 -28.49 -11.26
CA SER A 331 -28.83 -29.77 -10.92
C SER A 331 -29.77 -29.61 -9.72
N LEU A 332 -30.89 -30.32 -9.74
CA LEU A 332 -31.84 -30.42 -8.61
C LEU A 332 -31.96 -31.89 -8.21
N ASP A 333 -31.69 -32.18 -6.93
CA ASP A 333 -31.64 -33.57 -6.37
C ASP A 333 -30.80 -34.52 -7.23
N GLY A 334 -29.64 -34.02 -7.73
CA GLY A 334 -28.70 -34.76 -8.54
C GLY A 334 -29.08 -34.96 -10.02
N LYS A 335 -30.25 -34.45 -10.46
CA LYS A 335 -30.66 -34.44 -11.88
C LYS A 335 -30.37 -33.11 -12.53
N VAL A 336 -29.77 -33.13 -13.71
CA VAL A 336 -29.59 -31.91 -14.50
C VAL A 336 -30.92 -31.22 -14.73
N PHE A 337 -31.00 -29.97 -14.28
CA PHE A 337 -32.20 -29.13 -14.41
C PHE A 337 -32.05 -28.12 -15.52
N ASP A 338 -30.83 -27.53 -15.71
CA ASP A 338 -30.57 -26.54 -16.72
C ASP A 338 -29.06 -26.48 -17.04
N ARG A 339 -28.70 -25.85 -18.16
CA ARG A 339 -27.33 -25.41 -18.47
C ARG A 339 -27.37 -23.97 -18.95
N LEU A 340 -26.47 -23.16 -18.41
CA LEU A 340 -26.41 -21.76 -18.76
C LEU A 340 -25.07 -21.44 -19.42
N GLN A 341 -25.11 -20.51 -20.38
CA GLN A 341 -23.95 -19.84 -20.92
C GLN A 341 -24.14 -18.33 -20.71
N ASN A 342 -23.31 -17.74 -19.86
CA ASN A 342 -23.41 -16.32 -19.54
C ASN A 342 -22.17 -15.61 -20.05
N PHE A 343 -22.39 -14.46 -20.67
CA PHE A 343 -21.34 -13.52 -21.05
C PHE A 343 -21.66 -12.18 -20.41
N THR A 344 -20.77 -11.69 -19.56
CA THR A 344 -20.85 -10.36 -18.96
C THR A 344 -19.74 -9.48 -19.50
N SER A 345 -20.10 -8.33 -20.03
CA SER A 345 -19.18 -7.23 -20.35
C SER A 345 -19.39 -6.13 -19.34
N SER A 346 -18.30 -5.76 -18.64
CA SER A 346 -18.30 -4.68 -17.66
C SER A 346 -17.39 -3.57 -18.16
N GLU A 347 -17.91 -2.36 -18.23
CA GLU A 347 -17.13 -1.14 -18.47
C GLU A 347 -17.21 -0.26 -17.23
N THR A 348 -16.07 0.25 -16.79
CA THR A 348 -16.01 1.17 -15.66
C THR A 348 -15.41 2.48 -16.11
N ASP A 349 -16.20 3.53 -16.06
CA ASP A 349 -15.76 4.91 -16.18
C ASP A 349 -15.42 5.43 -14.76
N ASN A 350 -14.13 5.61 -14.51
CA ASN A 350 -13.67 6.16 -13.26
C ASN A 350 -13.57 7.67 -13.39
N GLU A 351 -14.37 8.39 -12.61
CA GLU A 351 -14.08 9.79 -12.36
C GLU A 351 -12.66 9.95 -11.82
N LEU A 352 -12.07 11.09 -12.12
CA LEU A 352 -10.76 11.41 -11.54
C LEU A 352 -10.90 11.50 -10.01
N ASN A 353 -10.17 10.67 -9.31
CA ASN A 353 -10.08 10.73 -7.86
C ASN A 353 -9.12 11.84 -7.46
N HIS A 354 -9.56 12.72 -6.58
CA HIS A 354 -8.82 13.87 -6.09
C HIS A 354 -8.52 13.71 -4.61
N GLN A 355 -7.27 13.95 -4.22
CA GLN A 355 -6.88 14.00 -2.82
C GLN A 355 -6.03 15.23 -2.58
N LEU A 356 -6.41 16.01 -1.58
CA LEU A 356 -5.65 17.13 -1.05
C LEU A 356 -5.25 16.81 0.40
N ASN A 357 -3.96 16.93 0.71
CA ASN A 357 -3.45 16.82 2.07
C ASN A 357 -2.67 18.09 2.42
N ALA A 358 -2.90 18.62 3.61
CA ALA A 358 -2.12 19.70 4.20
C ALA A 358 -1.68 19.30 5.61
N TYR A 359 -0.48 19.69 6.02
CA TYR A 359 0.03 19.38 7.33
C TYR A 359 0.85 20.52 7.93
N TYR A 360 0.92 20.53 9.26
CA TYR A 360 1.93 21.24 10.03
C TYR A 360 2.54 20.29 11.07
N THR A 361 3.85 20.22 11.11
CA THR A 361 4.59 19.53 12.16
C THR A 361 5.59 20.50 12.75
N GLY A 362 5.54 20.70 14.08
CA GLY A 362 6.39 21.68 14.70
C GLY A 362 6.61 21.45 16.19
N ARG A 363 7.51 22.29 16.74
CA ARG A 363 7.83 22.31 18.15
C ARG A 363 7.91 23.74 18.67
N VAL A 364 7.10 24.05 19.67
CA VAL A 364 7.11 25.34 20.36
C VAL A 364 7.57 25.10 21.80
N GLY A 365 8.80 25.49 22.11
CA GLY A 365 9.43 25.11 23.38
C GLY A 365 9.53 23.57 23.53
N ASN A 366 8.84 23.02 24.52
CA ASN A 366 8.77 21.56 24.74
C ASN A 366 7.50 20.92 24.17
N LEU A 367 6.56 21.72 23.64
CA LEU A 367 5.31 21.23 23.04
C LEU A 367 5.58 20.82 21.59
N GLU A 368 5.37 19.55 21.27
CA GLU A 368 5.36 19.05 19.91
C GLU A 368 3.92 19.11 19.37
N ILE A 369 3.76 19.59 18.14
CA ILE A 369 2.47 19.78 17.46
C ILE A 369 2.54 19.01 16.15
N ASP A 370 1.53 18.19 15.88
CA ASP A 370 1.34 17.47 14.62
C ASP A 370 -0.11 17.66 14.18
N PHE A 371 -0.32 18.39 13.08
CA PHE A 371 -1.62 18.67 12.50
C PHE A 371 -1.68 18.17 11.08
N ASN A 372 -2.77 17.51 10.72
CA ASN A 372 -3.05 17.03 9.38
C ASN A 372 -4.49 17.32 9.00
N ALA A 373 -4.71 17.67 7.74
CA ALA A 373 -6.03 17.83 7.14
C ALA A 373 -6.04 17.17 5.76
N ASP A 374 -7.11 16.46 5.47
CA ASP A 374 -7.30 15.74 4.22
C ASP A 374 -8.68 16.01 3.64
N TYR A 375 -8.72 16.11 2.32
CA TYR A 375 -9.95 16.04 1.54
C TYR A 375 -9.77 15.00 0.44
N TYR A 376 -10.73 14.13 0.27
CA TYR A 376 -10.74 13.07 -0.74
C TYR A 376 -12.08 13.04 -1.45
N GLN A 377 -12.03 13.01 -2.79
CA GLN A 377 -13.20 12.83 -3.66
C GLN A 377 -12.92 11.69 -4.61
N SER A 378 -13.87 10.78 -4.78
CA SER A 378 -13.81 9.70 -5.75
C SER A 378 -15.19 9.33 -6.26
N GLY A 379 -15.26 8.80 -7.48
CA GLY A 379 -16.47 8.30 -8.06
C GLY A 379 -16.19 7.29 -9.18
N TYR A 380 -17.19 6.49 -9.53
CA TYR A 380 -17.17 5.63 -10.70
C TYR A 380 -18.60 5.31 -11.16
N LEU A 381 -18.75 5.15 -12.45
CA LEU A 381 -19.89 4.53 -13.07
C LEU A 381 -19.43 3.19 -13.67
N GLN A 382 -20.01 2.09 -13.21
CA GLN A 382 -19.81 0.76 -13.78
C GLN A 382 -21.08 0.31 -14.45
N GLU A 383 -20.99 -0.08 -15.72
CA GLU A 383 -22.09 -0.64 -16.50
C GLU A 383 -21.78 -2.10 -16.81
N ASP A 384 -22.70 -2.98 -16.47
CA ASP A 384 -22.63 -4.42 -16.69
C ASP A 384 -23.74 -4.86 -17.64
N ILE A 385 -23.36 -5.48 -18.75
CA ILE A 385 -24.28 -6.09 -19.71
C ILE A 385 -24.04 -7.58 -19.67
N THR A 386 -25.05 -8.35 -19.25
CA THR A 386 -25.00 -9.80 -19.17
C THR A 386 -26.06 -10.42 -20.10
N GLY A 387 -25.60 -11.19 -21.08
CA GLY A 387 -26.44 -12.14 -21.79
C GLY A 387 -26.38 -13.49 -21.08
N GLU A 388 -27.51 -14.04 -20.71
CA GLU A 388 -27.66 -15.33 -20.06
C GLU A 388 -28.52 -16.26 -20.94
N GLU A 389 -27.88 -17.22 -21.61
CA GLU A 389 -28.53 -18.24 -22.45
C GLU A 389 -28.83 -19.48 -21.61
N SER A 390 -30.04 -20.06 -21.73
CA SER A 390 -30.49 -21.23 -20.97
C SER A 390 -30.98 -22.31 -21.95
N GLU A 391 -30.67 -23.60 -21.63
CA GLU A 391 -31.18 -24.72 -22.43
C GLU A 391 -32.66 -25.02 -22.16
N GLU A 392 -33.17 -24.70 -20.95
CA GLU A 392 -34.47 -25.13 -20.48
C GLU A 392 -35.45 -23.96 -20.19
N GLN A 393 -34.93 -22.73 -20.07
CA GLN A 393 -35.71 -21.55 -19.72
C GLN A 393 -35.47 -20.43 -20.73
N GLU A 394 -36.28 -19.37 -20.68
CA GLU A 394 -36.10 -18.18 -21.52
C GLU A 394 -34.75 -17.52 -21.22
N ASP A 395 -34.07 -17.08 -22.26
CA ASP A 395 -32.82 -16.30 -22.15
C ASP A 395 -33.10 -14.97 -21.45
N ARG A 396 -32.05 -14.41 -20.84
CA ARG A 396 -32.12 -13.12 -20.15
C ARG A 396 -31.04 -12.20 -20.66
N ASP A 397 -31.42 -10.97 -20.94
CA ASP A 397 -30.51 -9.85 -21.02
C ASP A 397 -30.63 -9.05 -19.72
N VAL A 398 -29.50 -8.77 -19.05
CA VAL A 398 -29.50 -8.07 -17.80
C VAL A 398 -28.56 -6.86 -17.92
N HIS A 399 -29.14 -5.67 -17.78
CA HIS A 399 -28.42 -4.41 -17.79
C HIS A 399 -28.40 -3.86 -16.37
N ALA A 400 -27.20 -3.73 -15.81
CA ALA A 400 -27.01 -3.14 -14.49
C ALA A 400 -26.03 -1.97 -14.56
N ALA A 401 -26.29 -0.96 -13.75
CA ALA A 401 -25.37 0.18 -13.59
C ALA A 401 -25.17 0.49 -12.12
N SER A 402 -23.94 0.73 -11.73
CA SER A 402 -23.54 1.18 -10.38
C SER A 402 -22.86 2.54 -10.48
N ASP A 403 -23.54 3.58 -9.99
CA ASP A 403 -23.02 4.96 -9.91
C ASP A 403 -22.70 5.29 -8.45
N VAL A 404 -21.42 5.50 -8.16
CA VAL A 404 -20.93 5.70 -6.81
C VAL A 404 -20.13 6.99 -6.74
N ALA A 405 -20.51 7.88 -5.81
CA ALA A 405 -19.77 9.07 -5.47
C ALA A 405 -19.43 9.10 -3.98
N ASN A 406 -18.19 9.46 -3.65
CA ASN A 406 -17.70 9.47 -2.29
C ASN A 406 -16.86 10.73 -2.03
N ASN A 407 -17.17 11.45 -0.94
CA ASN A 407 -16.45 12.62 -0.46
C ASN A 407 -16.08 12.41 1.01
N LEU A 408 -14.84 12.68 1.36
CA LEU A 408 -14.33 12.56 2.72
C LEU A 408 -13.54 13.82 3.06
N ALA A 409 -13.81 14.36 4.26
CA ALA A 409 -12.98 15.40 4.87
C ALA A 409 -12.53 14.92 6.26
N ALA A 410 -11.26 15.17 6.59
CA ALA A 410 -10.71 14.75 7.87
C ALA A 410 -9.71 15.78 8.40
N ALA A 411 -9.64 15.89 9.73
CA ALA A 411 -8.64 16.70 10.42
C ALA A 411 -8.19 15.98 11.70
N LYS A 412 -6.88 16.01 11.96
CA LYS A 412 -6.24 15.39 13.12
C LYS A 412 -5.23 16.34 13.74
N LEU A 413 -5.28 16.48 15.06
CA LEU A 413 -4.32 17.24 15.85
C LEU A 413 -3.76 16.36 16.96
N VAL A 414 -2.44 16.30 17.09
CA VAL A 414 -1.72 15.63 18.16
C VAL A 414 -0.79 16.61 18.86
N LEU A 415 -0.91 16.72 20.16
CA LEU A 415 -0.07 17.52 21.03
C LEU A 415 0.73 16.60 21.95
N SER A 416 2.04 16.75 22.00
CA SER A 416 2.88 15.94 22.88
C SER A 416 3.78 16.83 23.74
N TYR A 417 3.87 16.51 25.02
CA TYR A 417 4.65 17.28 25.98
C TYR A 417 5.40 16.34 26.96
N PRO A 418 6.65 16.64 27.33
CA PRO A 418 7.36 15.87 28.32
C PRO A 418 6.79 16.15 29.73
N VAL A 419 6.29 15.08 30.39
CA VAL A 419 5.68 15.14 31.73
C VAL A 419 6.24 14.00 32.58
N TRP A 420 6.60 14.25 33.84
CA TRP A 420 7.04 13.24 34.82
C TRP A 420 8.12 12.26 34.30
N LYS A 421 9.14 12.79 33.60
CA LYS A 421 10.21 11.99 32.97
C LYS A 421 9.70 11.03 31.89
N GLY A 422 8.50 11.25 31.35
CA GLY A 422 7.92 10.53 30.22
C GLY A 422 7.39 11.51 29.17
N LYS A 423 6.68 11.01 28.21
CA LYS A 423 6.00 11.78 27.15
C LYS A 423 4.50 11.57 27.25
N PHE A 424 3.75 12.62 27.41
CA PHE A 424 2.30 12.62 27.36
C PHE A 424 1.84 13.17 26.03
N SER A 425 0.94 12.47 25.36
CA SER A 425 0.37 12.86 24.07
C SER A 425 -1.14 12.85 24.19
N VAL A 426 -1.79 13.91 23.73
CA VAL A 426 -3.24 14.00 23.58
C VAL A 426 -3.55 14.39 22.15
N GLY A 427 -4.67 13.94 21.63
CA GLY A 427 -5.08 14.31 20.29
C GLY A 427 -6.56 14.15 20.05
N GLY A 428 -7.03 14.79 18.99
CA GLY A 428 -8.37 14.68 18.48
C GLY A 428 -8.35 14.45 16.96
N GLU A 429 -9.38 13.80 16.48
CA GLU A 429 -9.58 13.52 15.06
C GLU A 429 -11.07 13.69 14.74
N TRP A 430 -11.34 14.34 13.63
CA TRP A 430 -12.66 14.49 13.07
C TRP A 430 -12.64 14.00 11.63
N THR A 431 -13.62 13.17 11.27
CA THR A 431 -13.79 12.68 9.90
C THR A 431 -15.26 12.77 9.52
N TYR A 432 -15.54 13.26 8.33
CA TYR A 432 -16.87 13.26 7.74
C TYR A 432 -16.82 12.63 6.36
N THR A 433 -17.66 11.62 6.15
CA THR A 433 -17.83 10.93 4.87
C THR A 433 -19.25 11.10 4.37
N HIS A 434 -19.38 11.49 3.12
CA HIS A 434 -20.63 11.53 2.38
C HIS A 434 -20.49 10.61 1.16
N ARG A 435 -21.35 9.57 1.10
CA ARG A 435 -21.36 8.59 0.01
C ARG A 435 -22.76 8.49 -0.59
N LYS A 436 -22.83 8.49 -1.93
CA LYS A 436 -24.00 8.09 -2.72
C LYS A 436 -23.67 6.77 -3.41
N ASP A 437 -24.66 5.89 -3.50
CA ASP A 437 -24.51 4.56 -4.09
C ASP A 437 -25.84 4.23 -4.78
N ASN A 438 -25.88 4.41 -6.11
CA ASN A 438 -27.04 4.16 -6.94
C ASN A 438 -26.80 2.87 -7.72
N TYR A 439 -27.70 1.92 -7.59
CA TYR A 439 -27.72 0.69 -8.36
C TYR A 439 -28.99 0.62 -9.17
N LEU A 440 -28.85 0.48 -10.47
CA LEU A 440 -29.96 0.31 -11.43
C LEU A 440 -29.88 -1.10 -12.02
N ASN A 441 -30.97 -1.84 -12.00
CA ASN A 441 -31.18 -3.03 -12.81
C ASN A 441 -32.39 -2.76 -13.71
N VAL A 442 -32.15 -2.65 -15.01
CA VAL A 442 -33.14 -2.15 -15.98
C VAL A 442 -34.32 -3.10 -16.08
N GLU A 443 -34.07 -4.40 -16.10
CA GLU A 443 -35.09 -5.44 -16.25
C GLU A 443 -35.77 -5.82 -14.91
N ASN A 444 -35.30 -5.25 -13.80
CA ASN A 444 -35.84 -5.50 -12.45
C ASN A 444 -35.75 -6.96 -11.97
N TYR A 445 -34.77 -7.74 -12.44
CA TYR A 445 -34.53 -9.06 -11.88
C TYR A 445 -34.08 -9.00 -10.41
N VAL A 446 -33.45 -7.89 -10.01
CA VAL A 446 -33.23 -7.48 -8.66
C VAL A 446 -33.66 -6.03 -8.46
N PRO A 447 -34.12 -5.63 -7.27
CA PRO A 447 -34.55 -4.25 -7.04
C PRO A 447 -33.43 -3.24 -7.28
N SER A 448 -33.72 -2.19 -8.02
CA SER A 448 -32.86 -1.01 -8.07
C SER A 448 -32.86 -0.30 -6.73
N SER A 449 -31.77 0.39 -6.39
CA SER A 449 -31.63 1.08 -5.12
C SER A 449 -30.89 2.40 -5.26
N ASN A 450 -31.37 3.41 -4.57
CA ASN A 450 -30.68 4.68 -4.39
C ASN A 450 -30.42 4.87 -2.90
N SER A 451 -29.16 4.85 -2.50
CA SER A 451 -28.78 5.00 -1.11
C SER A 451 -27.76 6.13 -0.89
N LYS A 452 -27.90 6.78 0.25
CA LYS A 452 -27.00 7.83 0.71
C LYS A 452 -26.55 7.52 2.13
N MET A 453 -25.29 7.65 2.39
CA MET A 453 -24.67 7.37 3.68
C MET A 453 -23.87 8.58 4.12
N ASN A 454 -24.15 9.07 5.32
CA ASN A 454 -23.35 10.09 5.99
C ASN A 454 -22.75 9.50 7.25
N GLU A 455 -21.43 9.57 7.38
CA GLU A 455 -20.75 9.13 8.60
C GLU A 455 -19.91 10.26 9.17
N MET A 456 -20.10 10.55 10.41
CA MET A 456 -19.28 11.47 11.20
C MET A 456 -18.61 10.69 12.32
N ASN A 457 -17.28 10.78 12.38
CA ASN A 457 -16.48 10.20 13.45
C ASN A 457 -15.74 11.31 14.20
N ILE A 458 -15.95 11.37 15.52
CA ILE A 458 -15.24 12.26 16.43
C ILE A 458 -14.44 11.40 17.39
N THR A 459 -13.16 11.68 17.46
CA THR A 459 -12.23 10.90 18.28
C THR A 459 -11.45 11.80 19.22
N ALA A 460 -11.22 11.31 20.43
CA ALA A 460 -10.23 11.85 21.36
C ALA A 460 -9.36 10.72 21.91
N PHE A 461 -8.06 10.99 22.08
CA PHE A 461 -7.15 10.00 22.67
C PHE A 461 -6.12 10.65 23.58
N ALA A 462 -5.63 9.84 24.52
CA ALA A 462 -4.51 10.18 25.38
C ALA A 462 -3.56 8.98 25.50
N GLU A 463 -2.26 9.23 25.49
CA GLU A 463 -1.22 8.22 25.61
C GLU A 463 -0.07 8.77 26.46
N TYR A 464 0.42 7.98 27.40
CA TYR A 464 1.59 8.26 28.20
C TYR A 464 2.63 7.18 28.03
N SER A 465 3.85 7.56 27.72
CA SER A 465 4.99 6.66 27.59
C SER A 465 6.12 7.09 28.52
N ARG A 466 6.76 6.11 29.18
CA ARG A 466 7.86 6.36 30.10
C ARG A 466 8.83 5.20 30.14
N SER A 467 10.13 5.52 30.08
CA SER A 467 11.19 4.58 30.43
C SER A 467 11.47 4.64 31.94
N ILE A 468 11.47 3.48 32.56
CA ILE A 468 11.81 3.27 33.98
C ILE A 468 12.97 2.26 34.07
N SER A 469 13.55 2.09 35.26
CA SER A 469 14.71 1.22 35.45
C SER A 469 14.48 -0.24 35.00
N ILE A 470 13.26 -0.73 35.08
CA ILE A 470 12.91 -2.11 34.72
C ILE A 470 12.38 -2.26 33.28
N GLY A 471 12.19 -1.17 32.52
CA GLY A 471 11.72 -1.24 31.14
C GLY A 471 10.95 -0.01 30.66
N ASP A 472 10.33 -0.12 29.49
CA ASP A 472 9.54 0.92 28.86
C ASP A 472 8.06 0.60 29.01
N PHE A 473 7.28 1.58 29.44
CA PHE A 473 5.86 1.45 29.67
C PHE A 473 5.07 2.42 28.78
N ILE A 474 3.98 1.96 28.17
CA ILE A 474 3.03 2.76 27.39
C ILE A 474 1.63 2.44 27.89
N LEU A 475 0.86 3.47 28.20
CA LEU A 475 -0.55 3.41 28.58
C LEU A 475 -1.33 4.42 27.77
N GLY A 476 -2.41 4.01 27.14
CA GLY A 476 -3.25 4.89 26.37
C GLY A 476 -4.71 4.44 26.32
N ALA A 477 -5.56 5.36 25.92
CA ALA A 477 -6.95 5.11 25.60
C ALA A 477 -7.41 6.02 24.48
N ARG A 478 -8.22 5.49 23.59
CA ARG A 478 -8.88 6.19 22.48
C ARG A 478 -10.40 6.05 22.66
N TYR A 479 -11.09 7.16 22.62
CA TYR A 479 -12.56 7.23 22.58
C TYR A 479 -12.98 7.63 21.17
N GLU A 480 -13.93 6.91 20.60
CA GLU A 480 -14.52 7.22 19.30
C GLU A 480 -16.04 7.27 19.42
N GLN A 481 -16.62 8.36 18.91
CA GLN A 481 -18.06 8.51 18.71
C GLN A 481 -18.33 8.54 17.21
N ILE A 482 -19.17 7.62 16.74
CA ILE A 482 -19.53 7.49 15.33
C ILE A 482 -21.03 7.67 15.20
N LYS A 483 -21.43 8.58 14.31
CA LYS A 483 -22.80 8.75 13.86
C LYS A 483 -22.88 8.37 12.39
N PHE A 484 -23.72 7.38 12.08
CA PHE A 484 -23.96 6.87 10.73
C PHE A 484 -25.44 7.03 10.42
N ASP A 485 -25.77 7.89 9.44
CA ASP A 485 -27.11 8.13 8.94
C ASP A 485 -27.27 7.49 7.56
N TYR A 486 -28.23 6.60 7.41
CA TYR A 486 -28.54 5.90 6.17
C TYR A 486 -29.85 6.42 5.59
N TYR A 487 -29.85 6.69 4.28
CA TYR A 487 -31.02 7.12 3.54
C TYR A 487 -31.25 6.16 2.36
N LYS A 488 -32.51 5.83 2.11
CA LYS A 488 -32.98 5.12 0.92
C LYS A 488 -34.01 5.98 0.21
N ASP A 489 -33.80 6.25 -1.07
CA ASP A 489 -34.67 7.13 -1.87
C ASP A 489 -34.93 8.48 -1.17
N ASP A 490 -33.84 9.08 -0.62
CA ASP A 490 -33.81 10.31 0.18
C ASP A 490 -34.58 10.27 1.52
N LEU A 491 -35.19 9.15 1.88
CA LEU A 491 -35.86 8.95 3.17
C LEU A 491 -34.85 8.39 4.17
N HIS A 492 -34.78 9.02 5.36
CA HIS A 492 -33.97 8.53 6.47
C HIS A 492 -34.53 7.20 7.00
N ILE A 493 -33.66 6.20 7.16
CA ILE A 493 -34.03 4.85 7.63
C ILE A 493 -33.47 4.65 9.03
N ASP A 494 -34.30 4.79 10.04
CA ASP A 494 -33.90 4.73 11.46
C ASP A 494 -33.26 3.38 11.84
N ASP A 495 -33.84 2.27 11.37
CA ASP A 495 -33.34 0.91 11.68
C ASP A 495 -31.95 0.62 11.08
N GLN A 496 -31.53 1.39 10.08
CA GLN A 496 -30.22 1.25 9.42
C GLN A 496 -29.25 2.37 9.82
N SER A 497 -29.77 3.43 10.46
CA SER A 497 -28.98 4.50 11.02
C SER A 497 -28.58 4.15 12.46
N ARG A 498 -27.41 4.61 12.89
CA ARG A 498 -26.89 4.25 14.21
C ARG A 498 -25.91 5.28 14.75
N SER A 499 -25.90 5.42 16.05
CA SER A 499 -24.85 6.14 16.77
C SER A 499 -24.29 5.22 17.85
N TYR A 500 -22.98 5.15 17.95
CA TYR A 500 -22.31 4.38 18.98
C TYR A 500 -20.99 5.02 19.37
N ASP A 501 -20.61 4.74 20.59
CA ASP A 501 -19.34 5.17 21.17
C ASP A 501 -18.60 3.98 21.77
N ASN A 502 -17.28 4.01 21.67
CA ASN A 502 -16.42 2.96 22.19
C ASN A 502 -15.12 3.53 22.75
N ILE A 503 -14.58 2.81 23.72
CA ILE A 503 -13.25 3.08 24.28
C ILE A 503 -12.32 1.94 23.89
N TYR A 504 -11.16 2.29 23.35
CA TYR A 504 -10.11 1.37 22.92
C TYR A 504 -8.84 1.58 23.77
N PRO A 505 -8.70 0.82 24.87
CA PRO A 505 -7.50 0.89 25.71
C PRO A 505 -6.30 0.20 25.04
N ASN A 506 -5.11 0.69 25.37
CA ASN A 506 -3.84 0.02 25.07
C ASN A 506 -2.89 0.10 26.25
N VAL A 507 -2.23 -1.01 26.53
CA VAL A 507 -1.15 -1.12 27.53
C VAL A 507 -0.02 -1.93 26.91
N SER A 508 1.21 -1.46 27.07
CA SER A 508 2.40 -2.16 26.63
C SER A 508 3.53 -2.00 27.66
N PHE A 509 4.21 -3.09 27.92
CA PHE A 509 5.42 -3.11 28.75
C PHE A 509 6.52 -3.88 28.05
N SER A 510 7.65 -3.21 27.82
CA SER A 510 8.84 -3.79 27.20
C SER A 510 9.98 -3.82 28.20
N THR A 511 10.68 -4.93 28.31
CA THR A 511 11.80 -5.09 29.22
C THR A 511 12.90 -5.97 28.66
N ARG A 512 14.00 -6.09 29.38
CA ARG A 512 15.09 -7.00 29.05
C ARG A 512 15.31 -7.99 30.19
N ILE A 513 15.17 -9.27 29.88
CA ILE A 513 15.44 -10.38 30.81
C ILE A 513 16.73 -11.08 30.37
N GLY A 514 17.81 -10.81 31.06
CA GLY A 514 19.12 -11.28 30.63
C GLY A 514 19.52 -10.72 29.26
N LYS A 515 19.66 -11.61 28.25
CA LYS A 515 19.98 -11.25 26.85
C LYS A 515 18.75 -11.11 25.95
N VAL A 516 17.57 -11.50 26.44
CA VAL A 516 16.31 -11.48 25.70
C VAL A 516 15.60 -10.16 25.93
N LYS A 517 15.24 -9.44 24.87
CA LYS A 517 14.30 -8.33 24.94
C LYS A 517 12.89 -8.88 24.76
N THR A 518 11.97 -8.47 25.59
CA THR A 518 10.60 -8.96 25.60
C THR A 518 9.59 -7.85 25.79
N GLN A 519 8.41 -8.02 25.22
CA GLN A 519 7.28 -7.11 25.33
C GLN A 519 6.01 -7.90 25.53
N ILE A 520 5.16 -7.43 26.42
CA ILE A 520 3.77 -7.84 26.54
C ILE A 520 2.89 -6.64 26.28
N SER A 521 1.82 -6.83 25.50
CA SER A 521 0.89 -5.76 25.17
C SER A 521 -0.55 -6.26 25.11
N TYR A 522 -1.46 -5.39 25.52
CA TYR A 522 -2.89 -5.58 25.38
C TYR A 522 -3.49 -4.40 24.64
N THR A 523 -4.30 -4.66 23.61
CA THR A 523 -5.01 -3.65 22.83
C THR A 523 -6.42 -4.10 22.51
N VAL A 524 -7.35 -3.15 22.44
CA VAL A 524 -8.67 -3.37 21.87
C VAL A 524 -8.72 -2.66 20.52
N LYS A 525 -9.17 -3.37 19.50
CA LYS A 525 -9.24 -2.90 18.10
C LYS A 525 -10.63 -3.14 17.54
N THR A 526 -10.97 -2.44 16.47
CA THR A 526 -12.24 -2.62 15.75
C THR A 526 -12.00 -2.87 14.28
N GLN A 527 -12.94 -3.53 13.61
CA GLN A 527 -13.06 -3.58 12.16
C GLN A 527 -14.49 -3.20 11.78
N ARG A 528 -14.62 -2.08 11.08
CA ARG A 528 -15.92 -1.60 10.61
C ARG A 528 -16.31 -2.33 9.32
N PRO A 529 -17.60 -2.69 9.13
CA PRO A 529 -18.07 -3.16 7.83
C PRO A 529 -17.82 -2.11 6.76
N SER A 530 -17.44 -2.52 5.57
CA SER A 530 -17.34 -1.58 4.44
C SER A 530 -18.71 -1.04 4.04
N TYR A 531 -18.77 0.16 3.46
CA TYR A 531 -20.04 0.74 2.98
C TYR A 531 -20.76 -0.17 1.98
N ARG A 532 -20.03 -0.92 1.15
CA ARG A 532 -20.61 -1.92 0.26
C ARG A 532 -21.36 -3.02 1.02
N LEU A 533 -20.83 -3.49 2.16
CA LEU A 533 -21.51 -4.49 3.01
C LEU A 533 -22.71 -3.90 3.75
N LEU A 534 -22.72 -2.58 3.97
CA LEU A 534 -23.80 -1.84 4.61
C LEU A 534 -24.86 -1.34 3.63
N SER A 535 -24.59 -1.37 2.31
CA SER A 535 -25.57 -1.03 1.29
C SER A 535 -26.72 -2.03 1.30
N ASN A 536 -27.94 -1.57 0.99
CA ASN A 536 -29.09 -2.43 0.81
C ASN A 536 -29.24 -2.92 -0.63
N SER A 537 -28.24 -2.65 -1.48
CA SER A 537 -28.25 -3.03 -2.89
C SER A 537 -28.13 -4.54 -3.06
N SER A 538 -28.97 -5.09 -3.94
CA SER A 538 -28.89 -6.50 -4.36
C SER A 538 -28.22 -6.57 -5.72
N LEU A 539 -27.12 -7.30 -5.83
CA LEU A 539 -26.38 -7.52 -7.07
C LEU A 539 -26.85 -8.83 -7.71
N TYR A 540 -27.26 -8.75 -8.96
CA TYR A 540 -27.55 -9.92 -9.78
C TYR A 540 -26.23 -10.62 -10.16
N ILE A 541 -26.10 -11.92 -9.86
CA ILE A 541 -24.96 -12.74 -10.28
C ILE A 541 -25.39 -13.61 -11.47
N ASP A 542 -26.44 -14.38 -11.29
CA ASP A 542 -27.13 -15.19 -12.27
C ASP A 542 -28.57 -15.47 -11.76
N ARG A 543 -29.42 -16.15 -12.56
CA ARG A 543 -30.81 -16.45 -12.17
C ARG A 543 -30.96 -17.28 -10.90
N PHE A 544 -29.88 -17.92 -10.42
CA PHE A 544 -29.86 -18.75 -9.20
C PHE A 544 -29.07 -18.14 -8.05
N SER A 545 -28.45 -16.98 -8.24
CA SER A 545 -27.54 -16.39 -7.25
C SER A 545 -27.64 -14.87 -7.21
N ILE A 546 -27.91 -14.33 -6.03
CA ILE A 546 -27.97 -12.89 -5.73
C ILE A 546 -27.03 -12.60 -4.56
N GLN A 547 -26.30 -11.53 -4.63
CA GLN A 547 -25.52 -11.02 -3.51
C GLN A 547 -26.17 -9.74 -2.96
N GLN A 548 -26.34 -9.66 -1.66
CA GLN A 548 -26.92 -8.48 -0.98
C GLN A 548 -26.04 -7.98 0.14
N GLY A 549 -26.01 -6.67 0.35
CA GLY A 549 -25.44 -6.08 1.55
C GLY A 549 -26.35 -6.32 2.78
N ASN A 550 -25.83 -5.98 3.95
CA ASN A 550 -26.54 -6.10 5.22
C ASN A 550 -26.34 -4.85 6.06
N PRO A 551 -27.28 -3.90 6.03
CA PRO A 551 -27.16 -2.64 6.78
C PRO A 551 -27.14 -2.83 8.31
N THR A 552 -27.57 -3.99 8.83
CA THR A 552 -27.61 -4.27 10.27
C THR A 552 -26.27 -4.78 10.84
N LEU A 553 -25.24 -4.92 10.01
CA LEU A 553 -23.92 -5.37 10.45
C LEU A 553 -23.33 -4.43 11.52
N LYS A 554 -22.85 -5.03 12.59
CA LYS A 554 -22.11 -4.36 13.67
C LYS A 554 -20.61 -4.45 13.43
N SER A 555 -19.87 -3.46 13.91
CA SER A 555 -18.42 -3.50 13.91
C SER A 555 -17.88 -4.64 14.76
N GLU A 556 -16.83 -5.28 14.29
CA GLU A 556 -16.10 -6.27 15.08
C GLU A 556 -15.29 -5.57 16.16
N ILE A 557 -15.23 -6.14 17.36
CA ILE A 557 -14.37 -5.68 18.45
C ILE A 557 -13.43 -6.82 18.82
N THR A 558 -12.13 -6.58 18.69
CA THR A 558 -11.09 -7.57 18.94
C THR A 558 -10.21 -7.17 20.11
N HIS A 559 -10.21 -8.02 21.15
CA HIS A 559 -9.26 -7.94 22.26
C HIS A 559 -8.00 -8.72 21.87
N ASN A 560 -6.86 -8.07 21.90
CA ASN A 560 -5.57 -8.66 21.55
C ASN A 560 -4.64 -8.67 22.77
N LEU A 561 -4.15 -9.85 23.15
CA LEU A 561 -3.02 -10.02 24.05
C LEU A 561 -1.85 -10.55 23.24
N ASN A 562 -0.71 -9.87 23.25
CA ASN A 562 0.44 -10.23 22.45
C ASN A 562 1.72 -10.23 23.29
N TRP A 563 2.55 -11.24 23.10
CA TRP A 563 3.88 -11.36 23.69
C TRP A 563 4.92 -11.53 22.58
N ILE A 564 5.97 -10.73 22.64
CA ILE A 564 7.09 -10.76 21.69
C ILE A 564 8.38 -10.96 22.47
N ALA A 565 9.27 -11.79 21.94
CA ALA A 565 10.62 -11.96 22.44
C ALA A 565 11.64 -11.88 21.29
N SER A 566 12.76 -11.24 21.52
CA SER A 566 13.85 -11.09 20.55
C SER A 566 15.19 -11.40 21.19
N TRP A 567 15.96 -12.30 20.57
CA TRP A 567 17.30 -12.67 21.01
C TRP A 567 18.23 -12.88 19.80
N LYS A 568 19.25 -12.05 19.67
CA LYS A 568 20.15 -12.06 18.52
C LYS A 568 19.35 -11.98 17.21
N PHE A 569 19.44 -13.01 16.36
CA PHE A 569 18.74 -13.16 15.09
C PHE A 569 17.40 -13.89 15.20
N LEU A 570 16.99 -14.31 16.40
CA LEU A 570 15.73 -15.00 16.66
C LEU A 570 14.65 -14.05 17.17
N GLN A 571 13.44 -14.22 16.68
CA GLN A 571 12.25 -13.52 17.14
C GLN A 571 11.11 -14.53 17.31
N LEU A 572 10.33 -14.35 18.38
CA LEU A 572 9.14 -15.11 18.68
C LEU A 572 8.00 -14.15 18.97
N SER A 573 6.82 -14.41 18.44
CA SER A 573 5.58 -13.71 18.76
C SER A 573 4.47 -14.71 19.07
N LEU A 574 3.75 -14.48 20.16
CA LEU A 574 2.56 -15.24 20.54
C LEU A 574 1.42 -14.24 20.75
N GLY A 575 0.32 -14.40 20.02
CA GLY A 575 -0.84 -13.54 20.08
C GLY A 575 -2.10 -14.34 20.33
N TYR A 576 -2.89 -13.94 21.33
CA TYR A 576 -4.25 -14.42 21.54
C TYR A 576 -5.23 -13.29 21.23
N GLN A 577 -6.22 -13.61 20.41
CA GLN A 577 -7.25 -12.67 19.95
C GLN A 577 -8.63 -13.23 20.30
N GLN A 578 -9.53 -12.35 20.72
CA GLN A 578 -10.92 -12.68 20.92
C GLN A 578 -11.79 -11.61 20.23
N THR A 579 -12.44 -12.00 19.13
CA THR A 579 -13.25 -11.10 18.31
C THR A 579 -14.73 -11.30 18.63
N LYS A 580 -15.40 -10.23 19.06
CA LYS A 580 -16.87 -10.14 19.19
C LYS A 580 -17.45 -9.62 17.88
N ASN A 581 -18.68 -10.08 17.57
CA ASN A 581 -19.39 -9.71 16.32
C ASN A 581 -18.58 -9.98 15.05
N ALA A 582 -17.77 -11.05 15.03
CA ALA A 582 -16.97 -11.39 13.85
C ALA A 582 -17.89 -11.49 12.62
N ILE A 583 -17.51 -10.84 11.51
CA ILE A 583 -18.28 -10.83 10.27
C ILE A 583 -17.88 -12.05 9.44
N ILE A 584 -18.85 -12.81 9.01
CA ILE A 584 -18.67 -13.98 8.14
C ILE A 584 -19.60 -13.91 6.93
N TYR A 585 -19.23 -14.56 5.83
CA TYR A 585 -20.11 -14.76 4.68
C TYR A 585 -21.14 -15.83 4.98
N TRP A 586 -22.37 -15.61 4.51
CA TRP A 586 -23.48 -16.50 4.75
C TRP A 586 -24.32 -16.66 3.49
N GLY A 587 -24.71 -17.89 3.18
CA GLY A 587 -25.63 -18.20 2.10
C GLY A 587 -26.90 -18.87 2.65
N GLU A 588 -28.03 -18.45 2.12
CA GLU A 588 -29.35 -18.99 2.46
C GLU A 588 -30.26 -18.95 1.23
N PRO A 589 -31.39 -19.66 1.19
CA PRO A 589 -32.38 -19.48 0.12
C PRO A 589 -32.99 -18.09 0.21
N LEU A 590 -33.16 -17.42 -0.95
CA LEU A 590 -33.80 -16.09 -1.02
C LEU A 590 -35.22 -16.17 -0.46
N ASN A 591 -35.98 -17.19 -0.84
CA ASN A 591 -37.27 -17.56 -0.29
C ASN A 591 -37.33 -19.06 0.01
N PRO A 592 -38.05 -19.51 1.04
CA PRO A 592 -38.11 -20.93 1.41
C PRO A 592 -38.57 -21.89 0.30
N ASN A 593 -39.25 -21.39 -0.74
CA ASN A 593 -39.79 -22.16 -1.82
C ASN A 593 -39.03 -22.01 -3.14
N GLU A 594 -37.99 -21.17 -3.18
CA GLU A 594 -37.19 -20.85 -4.36
C GLU A 594 -35.83 -21.52 -4.29
N TYR A 595 -35.23 -21.73 -5.46
CA TYR A 595 -33.87 -22.27 -5.61
C TYR A 595 -32.85 -21.17 -5.87
N THR A 596 -33.13 -19.93 -5.44
CA THR A 596 -32.21 -18.80 -5.58
C THR A 596 -31.39 -18.63 -4.30
N ILE A 597 -30.08 -18.60 -4.46
CA ILE A 597 -29.11 -18.42 -3.37
C ILE A 597 -29.01 -16.93 -3.06
N LEU A 598 -29.23 -16.56 -1.82
CA LEU A 598 -28.92 -15.24 -1.28
C LEU A 598 -27.60 -15.27 -0.53
N LEU A 599 -26.59 -14.55 -1.04
CA LEU A 599 -25.30 -14.37 -0.41
C LEU A 599 -25.24 -13.04 0.33
N LYS A 600 -24.94 -13.06 1.63
CA LYS A 600 -24.80 -11.85 2.48
C LYS A 600 -23.73 -12.05 3.55
N SER A 601 -23.39 -10.97 4.23
CA SER A 601 -22.54 -11.04 5.42
C SER A 601 -23.39 -10.94 6.68
N ILE A 602 -22.99 -11.67 7.74
CA ILE A 602 -23.65 -11.63 9.06
C ILE A 602 -22.62 -11.51 10.17
N ASN A 603 -23.04 -11.03 11.34
CA ASN A 603 -22.21 -11.11 12.54
C ASN A 603 -22.42 -12.43 13.26
N LEU A 604 -21.32 -13.02 13.73
CA LEU A 604 -21.38 -14.18 14.64
C LEU A 604 -21.96 -13.75 16.00
N ASN A 605 -22.90 -14.55 16.54
CA ASN A 605 -23.47 -14.34 17.87
C ASN A 605 -22.50 -14.71 19.00
N LYS A 606 -21.44 -15.46 18.70
CA LYS A 606 -20.41 -15.91 19.63
C LYS A 606 -19.09 -15.22 19.34
N SER A 607 -18.27 -15.05 20.37
CA SER A 607 -16.90 -14.58 20.21
C SER A 607 -16.06 -15.63 19.47
N LEU A 608 -15.19 -15.16 18.60
CA LEU A 608 -14.23 -15.97 17.86
C LEU A 608 -12.84 -15.86 18.51
N PRO A 609 -12.40 -16.86 19.29
CA PRO A 609 -11.04 -16.93 19.81
C PRO A 609 -10.07 -17.46 18.75
N MET A 610 -8.86 -16.86 18.70
CA MET A 610 -7.80 -17.21 17.77
C MET A 610 -6.43 -17.11 18.43
N LEU A 611 -5.55 -18.07 18.16
CA LEU A 611 -4.15 -18.07 18.55
C LEU A 611 -3.28 -17.89 17.30
N ASN A 612 -2.32 -16.98 17.37
CA ASN A 612 -1.28 -16.79 16.37
C ASN A 612 0.09 -16.99 17.04
N ALA A 613 0.91 -17.86 16.50
CA ALA A 613 2.30 -18.02 16.96
C ALA A 613 3.22 -17.91 15.74
N PHE A 614 4.33 -17.19 15.91
CA PHE A 614 5.27 -16.89 14.83
C PHE A 614 6.69 -16.93 15.36
N ILE A 615 7.59 -17.58 14.63
CA ILE A 615 9.03 -17.56 14.87
C ILE A 615 9.76 -17.15 13.60
N SER A 616 10.77 -16.31 13.76
CA SER A 616 11.64 -15.90 12.65
C SER A 616 13.10 -15.97 13.06
N ALA A 617 13.93 -16.49 12.15
CA ALA A 617 15.38 -16.53 12.27
C ALA A 617 16.00 -15.87 11.05
N SER A 618 16.90 -14.89 11.27
CA SER A 618 17.58 -14.16 10.19
C SER A 618 19.11 -14.23 10.37
N PRO A 619 19.74 -15.42 10.16
CA PRO A 619 21.18 -15.55 10.19
C PRO A 619 21.83 -14.92 8.97
N HIS A 620 23.12 -14.53 9.12
CA HIS A 620 23.97 -14.07 8.04
C HIS A 620 25.29 -14.83 8.06
N ILE A 621 25.75 -15.29 6.91
CA ILE A 621 26.98 -16.07 6.74
C ILE A 621 27.69 -15.61 5.47
N GLY A 622 28.72 -14.76 5.63
CA GLY A 622 29.49 -14.26 4.49
C GLY A 622 28.65 -13.44 3.51
N ILE A 623 28.53 -13.90 2.27
CA ILE A 623 27.73 -13.26 1.22
C ILE A 623 26.24 -13.61 1.27
N TRP A 624 25.88 -14.59 2.11
CA TRP A 624 24.53 -15.15 2.22
C TRP A 624 23.78 -14.58 3.43
N GLU A 625 22.63 -14.02 3.16
CA GLU A 625 21.61 -13.69 4.14
C GLU A 625 20.40 -14.58 3.95
N SER A 626 19.96 -15.21 5.02
CA SER A 626 18.75 -16.02 5.02
C SER A 626 17.76 -15.48 6.03
N ARG A 627 16.48 -15.60 5.73
CA ARG A 627 15.40 -15.41 6.67
C ARG A 627 14.44 -16.59 6.55
N LEU A 628 14.31 -17.35 7.63
CA LEU A 628 13.29 -18.37 7.78
C LEU A 628 12.25 -17.85 8.78
N SER A 629 11.00 -17.83 8.36
CA SER A 629 9.86 -17.45 9.21
C SER A 629 8.80 -18.54 9.14
N LEU A 630 8.31 -18.99 10.30
CA LEU A 630 7.26 -19.99 10.43
C LEU A 630 6.17 -19.46 11.34
N GLY A 631 4.92 -19.64 10.93
CA GLY A 631 3.74 -19.21 11.67
C GLY A 631 2.64 -20.26 11.70
N ILE A 632 1.85 -20.23 12.75
CA ILE A 632 0.63 -21.01 12.91
C ILE A 632 -0.49 -20.09 13.37
N THR A 633 -1.64 -20.22 12.72
CA THR A 633 -2.90 -19.60 13.14
C THR A 633 -3.90 -20.72 13.46
N LYS A 634 -4.50 -20.65 14.64
CA LYS A 634 -5.54 -21.58 15.05
C LYS A 634 -6.70 -20.82 15.66
N GLN A 635 -7.89 -21.09 15.16
CA GLN A 635 -9.15 -20.58 15.71
C GLN A 635 -9.96 -21.68 16.39
N TRP A 636 -10.95 -21.27 17.17
CA TRP A 636 -11.95 -22.17 17.73
C TRP A 636 -13.33 -21.62 17.37
N LEU A 637 -13.88 -22.08 16.25
CA LEU A 637 -15.19 -21.69 15.74
C LEU A 637 -16.06 -22.93 15.59
N THR A 638 -17.28 -22.85 16.11
CA THR A 638 -18.32 -23.85 15.85
C THR A 638 -19.55 -23.09 15.36
N ILE A 639 -20.03 -23.42 14.18
CA ILE A 639 -21.25 -22.86 13.58
C ILE A 639 -22.30 -23.97 13.47
N ASP A 640 -23.57 -23.57 13.51
CA ASP A 640 -24.67 -24.47 13.19
C ASP A 640 -24.80 -24.53 11.66
N SER A 641 -24.79 -25.72 11.10
CA SER A 641 -24.96 -25.99 9.69
C SER A 641 -26.05 -27.05 9.54
N ASP A 642 -27.25 -26.62 9.24
CA ASP A 642 -28.43 -27.49 9.04
C ASP A 642 -28.69 -28.46 10.23
N GLY A 643 -28.66 -27.87 11.44
CA GLY A 643 -28.84 -28.63 12.68
C GLY A 643 -27.64 -29.47 13.14
N GLN A 644 -26.52 -29.42 12.38
CA GLN A 644 -25.27 -30.08 12.74
C GLN A 644 -24.24 -29.05 13.22
N GLN A 645 -23.51 -29.39 14.29
CA GLN A 645 -22.44 -28.53 14.80
C GLN A 645 -21.16 -28.75 14.00
N LEU A 646 -20.86 -27.80 13.09
CA LEU A 646 -19.64 -27.82 12.29
C LEU A 646 -18.49 -27.15 13.04
N LYS A 647 -17.44 -27.91 13.33
CA LYS A 647 -16.21 -27.41 13.97
C LYS A 647 -15.22 -26.94 12.91
N LEU A 648 -14.82 -25.67 12.97
CA LEU A 648 -13.88 -25.01 12.06
C LEU A 648 -12.66 -24.57 12.87
N ASN A 649 -11.76 -25.50 13.17
CA ASN A 649 -10.63 -25.31 14.09
C ASN A 649 -9.33 -25.98 13.61
N GLU A 650 -9.25 -26.35 12.33
CA GLU A 650 -8.02 -26.87 11.75
C GLU A 650 -6.96 -25.75 11.66
N PRO A 651 -5.76 -25.97 12.25
CA PRO A 651 -4.72 -24.94 12.23
C PRO A 651 -4.16 -24.71 10.83
N ARG A 652 -3.77 -23.46 10.55
CA ARG A 652 -3.14 -23.07 9.30
C ARG A 652 -1.70 -22.66 9.52
N PHE A 653 -0.78 -23.28 8.78
CA PHE A 653 0.64 -22.99 8.82
C PHE A 653 1.03 -22.05 7.67
N THR A 654 1.95 -21.14 7.95
CA THR A 654 2.56 -20.25 6.95
C THR A 654 4.07 -20.30 7.11
N GLY A 655 4.82 -20.39 6.01
CA GLY A 655 6.26 -20.32 6.03
C GLY A 655 6.80 -19.41 4.94
N VAL A 656 7.88 -18.69 5.25
CA VAL A 656 8.64 -17.88 4.32
C VAL A 656 10.10 -18.19 4.49
N LEU A 657 10.77 -18.50 3.38
CA LEU A 657 12.21 -18.64 3.29
C LEU A 657 12.70 -17.63 2.25
N SER A 658 13.48 -16.65 2.68
CA SER A 658 14.03 -15.60 1.82
C SER A 658 15.56 -15.66 1.90
N ASN A 659 16.22 -15.80 0.77
CA ASN A 659 17.67 -15.84 0.68
C ASN A 659 18.16 -14.73 -0.24
N SER A 660 19.20 -14.02 0.17
CA SER A 660 19.88 -13.02 -0.64
C SER A 660 21.37 -13.30 -0.66
N PHE A 661 21.98 -13.24 -1.82
CA PHE A 661 23.41 -13.45 -2.04
C PHE A 661 24.00 -12.20 -2.68
N THR A 662 24.87 -11.51 -1.94
CA THR A 662 25.64 -10.39 -2.49
C THR A 662 26.85 -10.94 -3.23
N LEU A 663 26.80 -10.92 -4.54
CA LEU A 663 27.84 -11.42 -5.42
C LEU A 663 28.82 -10.29 -5.79
N PRO A 664 30.03 -10.61 -6.30
CA PRO A 664 30.97 -9.63 -6.84
C PRO A 664 30.32 -8.72 -7.90
N GLU A 665 30.94 -7.59 -8.19
CA GLU A 665 30.51 -6.60 -9.20
C GLU A 665 29.09 -6.05 -8.98
N ASN A 666 28.64 -5.90 -7.74
CA ASN A 666 27.33 -5.35 -7.37
C ASN A 666 26.13 -6.15 -7.90
N PHE A 667 26.29 -7.47 -8.07
CA PHE A 667 25.15 -8.34 -8.27
C PHE A 667 24.49 -8.71 -6.95
N LEU A 668 23.15 -8.72 -6.93
CA LEU A 668 22.32 -9.26 -5.86
C LEU A 668 21.42 -10.34 -6.43
N LEU A 669 21.62 -11.59 -6.00
CA LEU A 669 20.72 -12.71 -6.30
C LEU A 669 19.76 -12.89 -5.11
N SER A 670 18.47 -12.96 -5.37
CA SER A 670 17.44 -13.29 -4.36
C SER A 670 16.69 -14.55 -4.78
N LEU A 671 16.39 -15.39 -3.79
CA LEU A 671 15.56 -16.58 -3.91
C LEU A 671 14.55 -16.56 -2.76
N ASP A 672 13.29 -16.38 -3.08
CA ASP A 672 12.20 -16.25 -2.13
C ASP A 672 11.22 -17.41 -2.30
N MET A 673 10.82 -18.02 -1.20
CA MET A 673 9.82 -19.09 -1.17
C MET A 673 8.80 -18.80 -0.08
N GLN A 674 7.54 -18.97 -0.41
CA GLN A 674 6.45 -18.89 0.57
C GLN A 674 5.55 -20.11 0.44
N PHE A 675 5.02 -20.58 1.58
CA PHE A 675 3.98 -21.60 1.59
C PHE A 675 2.91 -21.32 2.63
N ARG A 676 1.70 -21.79 2.34
CA ARG A 676 0.54 -21.78 3.26
C ARG A 676 -0.14 -23.15 3.22
N SER A 677 -0.39 -23.72 4.38
CA SER A 677 -1.08 -25.02 4.47
C SER A 677 -2.58 -24.88 4.27
N LYS A 678 -3.26 -26.03 4.20
CA LYS A 678 -4.70 -26.15 4.45
C LYS A 678 -5.01 -25.68 5.86
N GLY A 679 -6.30 -25.42 6.13
CA GLY A 679 -6.81 -25.08 7.45
C GLY A 679 -7.93 -24.05 7.42
N ASP A 680 -8.52 -23.77 8.57
CA ASP A 680 -9.68 -22.89 8.75
C ASP A 680 -9.28 -21.43 9.03
N LEU A 681 -10.02 -20.50 8.43
CA LEU A 681 -10.01 -19.09 8.81
C LEU A 681 -11.44 -18.54 8.71
N ARG A 682 -12.02 -18.13 9.83
CA ARG A 682 -13.46 -17.84 9.95
C ARG A 682 -14.28 -19.06 9.51
N ASN A 683 -15.27 -18.89 8.64
CA ASN A 683 -16.07 -19.99 8.07
C ASN A 683 -15.59 -20.46 6.68
N VAL A 684 -14.34 -20.16 6.36
CA VAL A 684 -13.67 -20.60 5.12
C VAL A 684 -12.60 -21.62 5.44
N TYR A 685 -12.65 -22.78 4.80
CA TYR A 685 -11.60 -23.78 4.81
C TYR A 685 -10.73 -23.62 3.56
N PHE A 686 -9.43 -23.48 3.72
CA PHE A 686 -8.47 -23.49 2.63
C PHE A 686 -8.07 -24.94 2.35
N ASP A 687 -8.52 -25.50 1.23
CA ASP A 687 -8.37 -26.94 0.90
C ASP A 687 -7.15 -27.23 0.00
N ARG A 688 -6.22 -26.30 -0.10
CA ARG A 688 -5.01 -26.52 -0.89
C ARG A 688 -3.78 -26.00 -0.18
N PHE A 689 -2.69 -26.80 -0.24
CA PHE A 689 -1.35 -26.29 0.02
C PHE A 689 -0.97 -25.35 -1.10
N ASN A 690 -0.68 -24.10 -0.75
CA ASN A 690 -0.28 -23.05 -1.69
C ASN A 690 1.19 -22.73 -1.45
N SER A 691 2.02 -22.71 -2.50
CA SER A 691 3.40 -22.33 -2.41
C SER A 691 3.82 -21.62 -3.69
N TYR A 692 4.83 -20.78 -3.62
CA TYR A 692 5.47 -20.19 -4.78
C TYR A 692 6.95 -19.94 -4.52
N VAL A 693 7.71 -19.88 -5.61
CA VAL A 693 9.16 -19.65 -5.61
C VAL A 693 9.45 -18.55 -6.61
N ASP A 694 10.10 -17.50 -6.12
CA ASP A 694 10.53 -16.36 -6.91
C ASP A 694 12.05 -16.30 -6.93
N ILE A 695 12.62 -15.87 -8.06
CA ILE A 695 14.04 -15.60 -8.23
C ILE A 695 14.23 -14.23 -8.83
N SER A 696 15.21 -13.47 -8.35
CA SER A 696 15.60 -12.22 -9.00
C SER A 696 17.13 -12.06 -9.02
N LEU A 697 17.61 -11.45 -10.10
CA LEU A 697 19.00 -11.04 -10.27
C LEU A 697 19.01 -9.55 -10.58
N ARG A 698 19.64 -8.77 -9.72
CA ARG A 698 19.82 -7.34 -9.88
C ARG A 698 21.30 -6.99 -10.06
N LYS A 699 21.58 -6.04 -10.94
CA LYS A 699 22.89 -5.41 -11.08
C LYS A 699 22.76 -3.89 -11.03
N SER A 700 23.64 -3.27 -10.26
CA SER A 700 23.76 -1.81 -10.18
C SER A 700 25.01 -1.35 -10.96
N PHE A 701 24.86 -0.21 -11.63
CA PHE A 701 25.89 0.47 -12.42
C PHE A 701 25.96 1.94 -12.03
N LEU A 702 27.00 2.64 -12.45
CA LEU A 702 27.15 4.10 -12.28
C LEU A 702 27.00 4.53 -10.82
N ASN A 703 27.68 3.86 -9.90
CA ASN A 703 27.56 4.11 -8.44
C ASN A 703 26.11 4.05 -7.95
N ASP A 704 25.40 2.99 -8.34
CA ASP A 704 23.98 2.72 -8.03
C ASP A 704 22.97 3.72 -8.64
N ALA A 705 23.40 4.62 -9.54
CA ALA A 705 22.50 5.52 -10.26
C ALA A 705 21.62 4.76 -11.28
N LEU A 706 22.14 3.72 -11.91
CA LEU A 706 21.40 2.85 -12.82
C LEU A 706 21.32 1.44 -12.26
N SER A 707 20.14 0.84 -12.25
CA SER A 707 19.98 -0.57 -11.88
C SER A 707 19.07 -1.30 -12.87
N ILE A 708 19.44 -2.55 -13.15
CA ILE A 708 18.65 -3.49 -13.95
C ILE A 708 18.33 -4.69 -13.08
N GLU A 709 17.06 -5.08 -13.05
CA GLU A 709 16.60 -6.29 -12.37
C GLU A 709 15.87 -7.19 -13.36
N VAL A 710 16.22 -8.47 -13.34
CA VAL A 710 15.48 -9.54 -14.03
C VAL A 710 14.89 -10.43 -12.96
N ARG A 711 13.59 -10.72 -13.06
CA ARG A 711 12.86 -11.47 -12.05
C ARG A 711 11.94 -12.50 -12.69
N GLY A 712 11.78 -13.63 -12.03
CA GLY A 712 10.77 -14.64 -12.33
C GLY A 712 9.96 -14.93 -11.07
N ASP A 713 8.66 -14.72 -11.14
CA ASP A 713 7.71 -14.96 -10.07
C ASP A 713 6.95 -16.27 -10.32
N ASP A 714 6.63 -16.99 -9.24
CA ASP A 714 5.94 -18.29 -9.23
C ASP A 714 6.42 -19.25 -10.33
N LEU A 715 7.74 -19.49 -10.37
CA LEU A 715 8.42 -20.27 -11.43
C LEU A 715 7.74 -21.61 -11.75
N PHE A 716 7.09 -22.23 -10.75
CA PHE A 716 6.46 -23.54 -10.86
C PHE A 716 4.94 -23.50 -11.02
N ARG A 717 4.32 -22.31 -11.17
CA ARG A 717 2.85 -22.13 -11.25
C ARG A 717 2.09 -22.82 -10.12
N GLN A 718 2.58 -22.71 -8.88
CA GLN A 718 1.98 -23.34 -7.70
C GLN A 718 1.09 -22.40 -6.89
N GLN A 719 1.03 -21.12 -7.24
CA GLN A 719 0.12 -20.15 -6.62
C GLN A 719 -1.33 -20.41 -7.09
N LYS A 720 -1.96 -21.41 -6.48
CA LYS A 720 -3.34 -21.84 -6.73
C LYS A 720 -4.09 -21.83 -5.40
N SER A 721 -5.35 -21.43 -5.41
CA SER A 721 -6.19 -21.40 -4.22
C SER A 721 -7.43 -22.27 -4.40
N LYS A 722 -7.70 -23.13 -3.42
CA LYS A 722 -8.99 -23.81 -3.32
C LYS A 722 -9.57 -23.52 -1.94
N THR A 723 -10.75 -22.92 -1.92
CA THR A 723 -11.46 -22.55 -0.69
C THR A 723 -12.83 -23.21 -0.65
N LEU A 724 -13.29 -23.51 0.55
CA LEU A 724 -14.61 -24.03 0.83
C LEU A 724 -15.25 -23.15 1.90
N LEU A 725 -16.26 -22.37 1.53
CA LEU A 725 -17.12 -21.65 2.46
C LEU A 725 -18.22 -22.59 2.95
N ARG A 726 -18.48 -22.56 4.26
CA ARG A 726 -19.55 -23.35 4.89
C ARG A 726 -20.44 -22.41 5.69
N SER A 727 -21.73 -22.45 5.41
CA SER A 727 -22.70 -21.58 6.07
C SER A 727 -24.10 -22.19 6.06
N GLY A 728 -24.57 -22.72 7.20
CA GLY A 728 -25.90 -23.29 7.29
C GLY A 728 -26.14 -24.35 6.21
N ALA A 729 -27.26 -24.22 5.50
CA ALA A 729 -27.66 -25.07 4.38
C ALA A 729 -26.90 -24.80 3.08
N TYR A 730 -25.90 -23.88 3.08
CA TYR A 730 -25.16 -23.51 1.89
C TYR A 730 -23.68 -23.83 2.00
N SER A 731 -23.13 -24.38 0.93
CA SER A 731 -21.69 -24.54 0.75
C SER A 731 -21.23 -23.99 -0.59
N PHE A 732 -20.04 -23.39 -0.60
CA PHE A 732 -19.42 -22.78 -1.76
C PHE A 732 -17.97 -23.20 -1.85
N SER A 733 -17.59 -23.84 -2.95
CA SER A 733 -16.20 -24.22 -3.23
C SER A 733 -15.70 -23.42 -4.43
N LYS A 734 -14.55 -22.76 -4.27
CA LYS A 734 -13.87 -22.01 -5.33
C LYS A 734 -12.47 -22.60 -5.55
N ASP A 735 -12.20 -23.17 -6.73
CA ASP A 735 -10.87 -23.58 -7.20
C ASP A 735 -10.36 -22.52 -8.21
N HIS A 736 -9.42 -21.74 -7.79
CA HIS A 736 -8.95 -20.56 -8.46
C HIS A 736 -7.51 -20.75 -8.96
N ARG A 737 -7.27 -20.38 -10.21
CA ARG A 737 -5.96 -20.43 -10.87
C ARG A 737 -5.64 -19.07 -11.45
N TYR A 738 -4.63 -18.45 -10.88
CA TYR A 738 -4.09 -17.17 -11.37
C TYR A 738 -3.12 -17.40 -12.52
N ASP A 739 -2.97 -16.39 -13.37
CA ASP A 739 -1.79 -16.24 -14.21
C ASP A 739 -0.66 -15.64 -13.34
N SER A 740 -0.02 -16.52 -12.55
CA SER A 740 0.93 -16.13 -11.49
C SER A 740 2.39 -16.23 -11.90
N ARG A 741 2.70 -17.07 -12.93
CA ARG A 741 4.06 -17.19 -13.43
C ARG A 741 4.37 -16.04 -14.38
N GLU A 742 5.25 -15.14 -13.92
CA GLU A 742 5.58 -13.91 -14.59
C GLU A 742 7.10 -13.73 -14.67
N PHE A 743 7.59 -13.22 -15.80
CA PHE A 743 8.96 -12.78 -15.97
C PHE A 743 8.96 -11.27 -16.14
N SER A 744 9.87 -10.58 -15.46
CA SER A 744 9.95 -9.13 -15.57
C SER A 744 11.38 -8.63 -15.75
N ILE A 745 11.48 -7.48 -16.41
CA ILE A 745 12.72 -6.70 -16.52
C ILE A 745 12.38 -5.29 -16.08
N SER A 746 13.08 -4.80 -15.06
CA SER A 746 12.94 -3.45 -14.54
C SER A 746 14.22 -2.66 -14.72
N LEU A 747 14.10 -1.46 -15.26
CA LEU A 747 15.16 -0.49 -15.43
C LEU A 747 14.87 0.72 -14.55
N ARG A 748 15.82 1.10 -13.70
CA ARG A 748 15.71 2.30 -12.85
C ARG A 748 16.93 3.18 -13.04
N TYR A 749 16.69 4.45 -13.33
CA TYR A 749 17.72 5.47 -13.38
C TYR A 749 17.43 6.63 -12.44
N ARG A 750 18.42 7.03 -11.63
CA ARG A 750 18.31 8.09 -10.63
C ARG A 750 19.38 9.14 -10.84
N PHE A 751 18.95 10.38 -10.83
CA PHE A 751 19.84 11.53 -10.89
C PHE A 751 19.56 12.47 -9.70
N ASN A 752 20.57 12.72 -8.87
CA ASN A 752 20.53 13.69 -7.75
C ASN A 752 19.22 13.64 -6.92
N THR A 753 18.63 12.45 -6.80
CA THR A 753 17.35 12.31 -6.10
C THR A 753 17.50 12.54 -4.62
N THR A 754 16.72 13.49 -4.13
CA THR A 754 16.46 13.68 -2.71
C THR A 754 14.98 13.45 -2.48
N LYS A 755 14.61 12.82 -1.37
CA LYS A 755 13.20 12.56 -1.09
C LYS A 755 12.46 13.79 -0.69
N SER A 756 11.17 13.83 -1.08
CA SER A 756 10.21 14.76 -0.53
C SER A 756 10.23 14.73 1.00
N LYS A 757 10.24 15.91 1.60
CA LYS A 757 10.16 16.09 3.06
C LYS A 757 8.73 16.21 3.56
N HIS A 758 7.73 15.86 2.74
CA HIS A 758 6.34 15.92 3.15
C HIS A 758 6.09 15.06 4.39
N LYS A 759 5.54 15.65 5.46
CA LYS A 759 5.34 15.02 6.76
C LYS A 759 3.85 14.81 7.10
N GLY A 760 2.96 15.14 6.19
CA GLY A 760 1.53 14.91 6.39
C GLY A 760 1.21 13.42 6.51
N THR A 761 0.36 13.05 7.46
CA THR A 761 0.00 11.65 7.72
C THR A 761 -1.18 11.20 6.88
N GLY A 762 -2.01 12.12 6.40
CA GLY A 762 -3.29 11.80 5.79
C GLY A 762 -4.27 11.15 6.81
N ALA A 763 -5.53 11.50 6.80
CA ALA A 763 -6.57 10.91 7.66
C ALA A 763 -7.18 9.65 7.02
#